data_bc0cfb23ea3b792a740d5187c61952f6
#
_entry.id   bc0cfb23ea3b792a740d5187c61952f6
#
_cell.length_a   1.000
_cell.length_b   1.000
_cell.length_c   1.000
_cell.angle_alpha   90.00
_cell.angle_beta   90.00
_cell.angle_gamma   90.00
#
_symmetry.space_group_name_H-M   'P 1'
#
loop_
_entity.id
_entity.type
_entity.pdbx_description
1 polymer ?
#
loop_
_entity_poly.entity_id
_entity_poly.type
_entity_poly.pdbx_seq_one_letter_code
_entity_poly.pdbx_strand_id
1 'polypeptide(L)'
;MQTPADRQDRHVYPSHWEADIVLRDGGTARVRPITVDDADRLVSFYEQVSDESKYYRFFAPYPRLSAKDVHRFTHHDFVDRVGLAATIGGEFVATVRYDRIGPGGMPASAPADEAEVAFLVQDAHQGRGVASALLEHIAAVARERGIRRFAAEVLPANNKMIKVFTDAGYTQQRSFEDGVVRLEFDLEPTDRSVAVQRAREQRAEARSVRRLLTPGSVAVIGVGRAPGGVGRSVLGNLRDAGFTGRLYAVNQAYPDDLKEVDGVPAHRSVRDIDGPVDLAVVAVPAEQVPGVVTDCGEHGVQGLVVLAAGYAESGPDGRERQRELVRHARTYGMRIIGPNAFGVINTAAGVRLNASLAPEMPRPGRIGLFAQSGAIGIALLSRLHRRGGGVTGTTGVSTFVSSGNRADVSGNDVLQYWYDDTETDVVLMYLESIGNPRKFTRLSRRTAAAKPLVVVQSAGSAPQGHAVRATRLPHATVSALLRQAGVIRVDTITELVDAGLLLARQPLPAGPRVAILGNSESLGLLTYDRCLAEGLRPAPPLDLTTTATPADFHRALSQALADDTCDAVVVTAIPTIGEGAVGDGELAEALRSAAEGAHGKPVLVVHVELGGLAEALSAAGRTAPQPHVMAPGAFGGPRRPRTATPQSAADTPPAAPTARPAASPSAGSAVRPGAVPAAPGAARTPPAPVTEDVRPPAAQSGSRLIPAYPAAERAVRALAEAVKYAQWRRESVDPGKVPEYDDIDEKGAAELIGTLLERGDGLTLGTEETCALLGRYGIPVHRALPSPTPEAAVSAAADLGYPVALKATAPHLRHRADLGGVRLDLADEGQLRRAYTELTELFGPPGELRPVVQRMAPRGVDTVVRAVIDPAAGAVLSFGLAGAASQLLGDTAHRLIPVTDRDATSLVRSIRTAPLLFGWRGSTPVDTPALEELLLRVSRLVDDHPEVVAVTLEPVVVARHGVSVLGATVRLAPPPARDDLGPRTLPAY
;
A
#
# COMPACT_ATOMS: atom_id res chain seq x y z
N MET A 1 4.69 26.98 38.73
CA MET A 1 3.31 26.94 39.28
C MET A 1 2.49 26.36 38.12
N GLN A 2 2.07 25.11 38.24
CA GLN A 2 1.25 24.43 37.20
C GLN A 2 -0.14 25.09 37.17
N THR A 3 -0.63 25.34 35.98
CA THR A 3 -1.97 25.94 35.78
C THR A 3 -3.09 24.99 36.27
N PRO A 4 -4.27 25.47 36.64
CA PRO A 4 -5.40 24.62 37.05
C PRO A 4 -5.85 23.64 35.95
N ALA A 5 -5.62 23.95 34.67
CA ALA A 5 -5.90 23.08 33.54
C ALA A 5 -5.00 21.81 33.55
N ASP A 6 -3.71 21.93 33.86
CA ASP A 6 -2.77 20.80 33.95
C ASP A 6 -3.12 19.79 35.04
N ARG A 7 -3.94 20.17 36.03
CA ARG A 7 -4.38 19.23 37.07
C ARG A 7 -5.65 18.45 36.73
N GLN A 8 -6.49 18.96 35.83
CA GLN A 8 -7.74 18.29 35.45
C GLN A 8 -7.52 17.18 34.43
N ASP A 9 -6.48 17.27 33.57
CA ASP A 9 -6.19 16.27 32.53
C ASP A 9 -5.42 15.04 33.03
N ARG A 10 -4.83 15.07 34.22
CA ARG A 10 -3.98 13.98 34.74
C ARG A 10 -4.67 12.63 34.96
N HIS A 11 -5.99 12.59 35.01
CA HIS A 11 -6.76 11.36 35.29
C HIS A 11 -7.72 10.95 34.18
N VAL A 12 -7.77 11.71 33.07
CA VAL A 12 -8.63 11.37 31.93
C VAL A 12 -7.99 10.19 31.18
N TYR A 13 -8.78 9.14 30.98
CA TYR A 13 -8.34 7.96 30.25
C TYR A 13 -7.96 8.30 28.79
N PRO A 14 -6.70 8.09 28.37
CA PRO A 14 -6.23 8.46 27.05
C PRO A 14 -6.58 7.40 26.01
N SER A 15 -7.83 7.37 25.57
CA SER A 15 -8.34 6.39 24.60
C SER A 15 -7.59 6.41 23.25
N HIS A 16 -6.94 7.52 22.91
CA HIS A 16 -6.13 7.65 21.70
C HIS A 16 -4.83 6.81 21.73
N TRP A 17 -4.40 6.34 22.92
CA TRP A 17 -3.29 5.41 23.05
C TRP A 17 -3.68 3.95 22.83
N GLU A 18 -4.97 3.66 22.67
CA GLU A 18 -5.40 2.31 22.33
C GLU A 18 -4.99 1.96 20.90
N ALA A 19 -4.40 0.79 20.72
CA ALA A 19 -3.96 0.31 19.40
C ALA A 19 -4.10 -1.20 19.29
N ASP A 20 -4.42 -1.67 18.11
CA ASP A 20 -4.33 -3.09 17.76
C ASP A 20 -3.03 -3.32 17.00
N ILE A 21 -2.21 -4.24 17.47
CA ILE A 21 -0.90 -4.55 16.90
C ILE A 21 -0.88 -5.93 16.28
N VAL A 22 -0.13 -6.09 15.18
CA VAL A 22 0.15 -7.41 14.62
C VAL A 22 1.48 -7.90 15.19
N LEU A 23 1.45 -9.10 15.76
CA LEU A 23 2.59 -9.74 16.37
C LEU A 23 3.47 -10.44 15.34
N ARG A 24 4.69 -10.77 15.74
CA ARG A 24 5.68 -11.41 14.86
C ARG A 24 5.20 -12.73 14.25
N ASP A 25 4.34 -13.47 14.93
CA ASP A 25 3.73 -14.72 14.47
C ASP A 25 2.50 -14.52 13.57
N GLY A 26 2.07 -13.26 13.36
CA GLY A 26 0.90 -12.89 12.54
C GLY A 26 -0.42 -12.83 13.32
N GLY A 27 -0.43 -13.17 14.62
CA GLY A 27 -1.57 -12.94 15.50
C GLY A 27 -1.71 -11.45 15.84
N THR A 28 -2.85 -11.05 16.41
CA THR A 28 -3.07 -9.68 16.89
C THR A 28 -3.15 -9.61 18.40
N ALA A 29 -2.82 -8.45 18.96
CA ALA A 29 -3.05 -8.12 20.37
C ALA A 29 -3.51 -6.68 20.46
N ARG A 30 -4.31 -6.36 21.48
CA ARG A 30 -4.71 -4.98 21.76
C ARG A 30 -3.79 -4.38 22.80
N VAL A 31 -3.23 -3.22 22.53
CA VAL A 31 -2.49 -2.39 23.48
C VAL A 31 -3.41 -1.30 23.99
N ARG A 32 -3.47 -1.13 25.30
CA ARG A 32 -4.27 -0.09 25.94
C ARG A 32 -3.67 0.36 27.28
N PRO A 33 -4.00 1.56 27.74
CA PRO A 33 -3.68 1.99 29.10
C PRO A 33 -4.28 1.05 30.16
N ILE A 34 -3.52 0.83 31.22
CA ILE A 34 -3.98 0.10 32.40
C ILE A 34 -4.81 1.04 33.27
N THR A 35 -5.94 0.55 33.78
CA THR A 35 -6.86 1.30 34.65
C THR A 35 -7.00 0.65 36.01
N VAL A 36 -7.67 1.31 36.92
CA VAL A 36 -7.97 0.81 38.27
C VAL A 36 -8.81 -0.47 38.24
N ASP A 37 -9.66 -0.64 37.22
CA ASP A 37 -10.52 -1.81 37.03
C ASP A 37 -9.77 -3.05 36.58
N ASP A 38 -8.48 -2.95 36.31
CA ASP A 38 -7.63 -4.06 35.85
C ASP A 38 -6.92 -4.81 37.00
N ALA A 39 -7.25 -4.50 38.25
CA ALA A 39 -6.56 -5.10 39.40
C ALA A 39 -6.58 -6.63 39.37
N ASP A 40 -7.74 -7.24 39.14
CA ASP A 40 -7.90 -8.71 39.11
C ASP A 40 -7.18 -9.32 37.90
N ARG A 41 -7.24 -8.67 36.71
CA ARG A 41 -6.51 -9.08 35.50
C ARG A 41 -5.00 -9.02 35.70
N LEU A 42 -4.51 -8.00 36.39
CA LEU A 42 -3.10 -7.85 36.70
C LEU A 42 -2.61 -8.97 37.64
N VAL A 43 -3.41 -9.34 38.63
CA VAL A 43 -3.08 -10.45 39.56
C VAL A 43 -3.09 -11.78 38.81
N SER A 44 -4.14 -12.07 38.05
CA SER A 44 -4.23 -13.28 37.21
C SER A 44 -3.05 -13.39 36.22
N PHE A 45 -2.73 -12.32 35.54
CA PHE A 45 -1.56 -12.24 34.65
C PHE A 45 -0.26 -12.57 35.41
N TYR A 46 -0.07 -11.96 36.57
CA TYR A 46 1.15 -12.15 37.34
C TYR A 46 1.31 -13.59 37.83
N GLU A 47 0.22 -14.27 38.23
CA GLU A 47 0.25 -15.66 38.64
C GLU A 47 0.69 -16.61 37.53
N GLN A 48 0.40 -16.26 36.25
CA GLN A 48 0.75 -17.05 35.07
C GLN A 48 2.18 -16.81 34.56
N VAL A 49 2.91 -15.85 35.13
CA VAL A 49 4.31 -15.58 34.78
C VAL A 49 5.22 -16.49 35.58
N SER A 50 6.27 -17.04 34.95
CA SER A 50 7.25 -17.90 35.63
C SER A 50 8.06 -17.15 36.70
N ASP A 51 8.56 -17.90 37.68
CA ASP A 51 9.44 -17.31 38.71
C ASP A 51 10.73 -16.72 38.12
N GLU A 52 11.25 -17.28 37.04
CA GLU A 52 12.38 -16.75 36.31
C GLU A 52 12.08 -15.38 35.70
N SER A 53 10.95 -15.23 35.01
CA SER A 53 10.53 -13.95 34.41
C SER A 53 10.22 -12.90 35.50
N LYS A 54 9.66 -13.31 36.63
CA LYS A 54 9.47 -12.44 37.83
C LYS A 54 10.82 -11.98 38.39
N TYR A 55 11.79 -12.91 38.53
CA TYR A 55 13.14 -12.59 39.00
C TYR A 55 13.86 -11.60 38.07
N TYR A 56 13.77 -11.79 36.77
CA TYR A 56 14.34 -10.84 35.79
C TYR A 56 13.74 -9.44 35.86
N ARG A 57 12.48 -9.34 36.35
CA ARG A 57 11.76 -8.05 36.46
C ARG A 57 12.03 -7.33 37.78
N PHE A 58 12.10 -8.05 38.89
CA PHE A 58 12.16 -7.48 40.26
C PHE A 58 13.53 -7.63 40.91
N PHE A 59 14.47 -8.31 40.27
CA PHE A 59 15.82 -8.61 40.76
C PHE A 59 15.86 -9.36 42.10
N ALA A 60 14.73 -9.89 42.50
CA ALA A 60 14.53 -10.66 43.71
C ALA A 60 13.40 -11.68 43.53
N PRO A 61 13.34 -12.76 44.30
CA PRO A 61 12.17 -13.63 44.35
C PRO A 61 10.92 -12.85 44.77
N TYR A 62 9.93 -12.76 43.86
CA TYR A 62 8.72 -11.98 44.07
C TYR A 62 7.49 -12.82 43.66
N PRO A 63 7.08 -13.83 44.50
CA PRO A 63 6.09 -14.82 44.08
C PRO A 63 4.68 -14.26 43.89
N ARG A 64 4.30 -13.22 44.65
CA ARG A 64 2.98 -12.59 44.61
C ARG A 64 3.08 -11.07 44.71
N LEU A 65 2.18 -10.38 44.04
CA LEU A 65 2.05 -8.91 44.17
C LEU A 65 1.36 -8.59 45.52
N SER A 66 1.90 -7.62 46.23
CA SER A 66 1.21 -7.07 47.40
C SER A 66 0.04 -6.16 46.96
N ALA A 67 -0.91 -5.94 47.87
CA ALA A 67 -1.99 -4.96 47.59
C ALA A 67 -1.45 -3.56 47.25
N LYS A 68 -0.33 -3.18 47.84
CA LYS A 68 0.37 -1.92 47.51
C LYS A 68 0.94 -1.93 46.09
N ASP A 69 1.45 -3.06 45.61
CA ASP A 69 1.95 -3.17 44.22
C ASP A 69 0.81 -3.17 43.22
N VAL A 70 -0.27 -3.88 43.50
CA VAL A 70 -1.46 -3.87 42.62
C VAL A 70 -1.99 -2.44 42.48
N HIS A 71 -2.11 -1.74 43.61
CA HIS A 71 -2.52 -0.33 43.60
C HIS A 71 -1.51 0.51 42.77
N ARG A 72 -0.20 0.36 43.01
CA ARG A 72 0.81 1.11 42.29
C ARG A 72 0.79 0.86 40.77
N PHE A 73 0.48 -0.35 40.32
CA PHE A 73 0.53 -0.78 38.92
C PHE A 73 -0.81 -0.59 38.17
N THR A 74 -1.88 -0.21 38.88
CA THR A 74 -3.18 0.11 38.29
C THR A 74 -3.56 1.58 38.40
N HIS A 75 -2.93 2.34 39.32
CA HIS A 75 -3.22 3.77 39.50
C HIS A 75 -2.15 4.60 38.77
N HIS A 76 -2.47 5.08 37.61
CA HIS A 76 -1.63 5.91 36.76
C HIS A 76 -2.20 7.33 36.62
N ASP A 77 -1.30 8.33 36.54
CA ASP A 77 -1.68 9.73 36.27
C ASP A 77 -1.60 10.06 34.78
N PHE A 78 -1.17 9.09 33.95
CA PHE A 78 -0.99 9.22 32.52
C PHE A 78 -0.08 10.38 32.06
N VAL A 79 0.75 10.90 32.94
CA VAL A 79 1.74 11.95 32.70
C VAL A 79 3.12 11.53 33.18
N ASP A 80 3.29 11.37 34.52
CA ASP A 80 4.57 11.04 35.14
C ASP A 80 4.72 9.52 35.33
N ARG A 81 3.58 8.83 35.40
CA ARG A 81 3.50 7.38 35.44
C ARG A 81 2.48 6.86 34.46
N VAL A 82 2.92 6.03 33.54
CA VAL A 82 2.09 5.39 32.52
C VAL A 82 2.31 3.89 32.49
N GLY A 83 1.23 3.12 32.46
CA GLY A 83 1.24 1.69 32.22
C GLY A 83 0.37 1.33 31.02
N LEU A 84 0.93 0.50 30.12
CA LEU A 84 0.18 -0.10 29.01
C LEU A 84 0.16 -1.61 29.16
N ALA A 85 -0.97 -2.22 28.83
CA ALA A 85 -1.11 -3.68 28.74
C ALA A 85 -1.33 -4.10 27.29
N ALA A 86 -0.73 -5.23 26.90
CA ALA A 86 -1.13 -5.98 25.71
C ALA A 86 -2.11 -7.07 26.15
N THR A 87 -3.26 -7.17 25.47
CA THR A 87 -4.33 -8.13 25.80
C THR A 87 -4.69 -9.01 24.62
N ILE A 88 -5.02 -10.27 24.92
CA ILE A 88 -5.61 -11.26 23.99
C ILE A 88 -6.73 -11.97 24.77
N GLY A 89 -7.93 -12.09 24.16
CA GLY A 89 -9.08 -12.66 24.86
C GLY A 89 -9.56 -11.81 26.07
N GLY A 90 -9.17 -10.53 26.13
CA GLY A 90 -9.44 -9.67 27.28
C GLY A 90 -8.44 -9.82 28.44
N GLU A 91 -7.59 -10.86 28.42
CA GLU A 91 -6.59 -11.14 29.44
C GLU A 91 -5.25 -10.45 29.12
N PHE A 92 -4.50 -10.08 30.17
CA PHE A 92 -3.17 -9.51 29.98
C PHE A 92 -2.17 -10.59 29.56
N VAL A 93 -1.43 -10.31 28.49
CA VAL A 93 -0.31 -11.15 28.04
C VAL A 93 1.05 -10.49 28.26
N ALA A 94 1.05 -9.16 28.40
CA ALA A 94 2.24 -8.40 28.73
C ALA A 94 1.87 -7.02 29.29
N THR A 95 2.76 -6.44 30.06
CA THR A 95 2.67 -5.06 30.55
C THR A 95 3.98 -4.33 30.32
N VAL A 96 3.89 -3.03 30.04
CA VAL A 96 5.01 -2.10 30.05
C VAL A 96 4.61 -0.86 30.84
N ARG A 97 5.56 -0.29 31.54
CA ARG A 97 5.34 0.98 32.22
C ARG A 97 6.56 1.86 32.17
N TYR A 98 6.37 3.16 32.27
CA TYR A 98 7.42 4.08 32.65
C TYR A 98 7.04 4.85 33.92
N ASP A 99 8.04 5.17 34.72
CA ASP A 99 7.99 6.09 35.85
C ASP A 99 9.02 7.21 35.57
N ARG A 100 8.56 8.49 35.58
CA ARG A 100 9.44 9.64 35.34
C ARG A 100 10.46 9.78 36.45
N ILE A 101 11.74 10.01 36.08
CA ILE A 101 12.87 10.13 37.00
C ILE A 101 13.63 11.44 36.79
N GLY A 102 14.28 11.90 37.84
CA GLY A 102 15.20 13.02 37.84
C GLY A 102 16.64 12.57 38.04
N PRO A 103 17.55 13.53 38.26
CA PRO A 103 18.96 13.23 38.53
C PRO A 103 19.14 12.19 39.62
N GLY A 104 19.97 11.18 39.31
CA GLY A 104 20.23 10.07 40.23
C GLY A 104 19.13 9.02 40.32
N GLY A 105 18.21 8.95 39.36
CA GLY A 105 17.17 7.94 39.28
C GLY A 105 16.01 8.11 40.28
N MET A 106 15.93 9.25 40.96
CA MET A 106 14.86 9.51 41.95
C MET A 106 13.55 9.86 41.25
N PRO A 107 12.39 9.44 41.80
CA PRO A 107 11.09 9.80 41.23
C PRO A 107 10.95 11.31 41.02
N ALA A 108 10.48 11.70 39.84
CA ALA A 108 10.31 13.10 39.47
C ALA A 108 8.96 13.33 38.78
N SER A 109 8.62 14.60 38.58
CA SER A 109 7.45 15.01 37.81
C SER A 109 7.87 15.94 36.67
N ALA A 110 6.97 16.16 35.71
CA ALA A 110 7.19 17.12 34.64
C ALA A 110 7.68 18.47 35.19
N PRO A 111 8.71 19.12 34.62
CA PRO A 111 9.25 18.93 33.26
C PRO A 111 10.48 18.03 33.14
N ALA A 112 10.81 17.14 34.12
CA ALA A 112 11.90 16.18 33.93
C ALA A 112 11.67 15.37 32.65
N ASP A 113 12.70 15.14 31.86
CA ASP A 113 12.63 14.56 30.49
C ASP A 113 13.20 13.14 30.38
N GLU A 114 13.45 12.49 31.54
CA GLU A 114 13.90 11.11 31.63
C GLU A 114 12.89 10.24 32.36
N ALA A 115 12.76 8.95 31.97
CA ALA A 115 11.92 7.99 32.66
C ALA A 115 12.55 6.60 32.70
N GLU A 116 12.33 5.87 33.81
CA GLU A 116 12.65 4.45 33.90
C GLU A 116 11.55 3.63 33.20
N VAL A 117 11.93 2.72 32.29
CA VAL A 117 11.00 1.83 31.58
C VAL A 117 11.19 0.38 32.00
N ALA A 118 10.06 -0.35 32.18
CA ALA A 118 10.09 -1.71 32.61
C ALA A 118 8.98 -2.57 31.97
N PHE A 119 9.33 -3.84 31.69
CA PHE A 119 8.48 -4.79 30.96
C PHE A 119 8.26 -6.07 31.76
N LEU A 120 7.10 -6.68 31.55
CA LEU A 120 6.83 -8.04 31.95
C LEU A 120 5.97 -8.73 30.88
N VAL A 121 6.42 -9.87 30.36
CA VAL A 121 5.75 -10.64 29.31
C VAL A 121 5.54 -12.07 29.80
N GLN A 122 4.31 -12.55 29.72
CA GLN A 122 3.96 -13.92 30.05
C GLN A 122 4.76 -14.90 29.18
N ASP A 123 5.27 -16.00 29.77
CA ASP A 123 6.22 -16.89 29.11
C ASP A 123 5.67 -17.52 27.83
N ALA A 124 4.40 -17.88 27.80
CA ALA A 124 3.70 -18.39 26.62
C ALA A 124 3.65 -17.40 25.43
N HIS A 125 3.82 -16.11 25.71
CA HIS A 125 3.77 -15.04 24.71
C HIS A 125 5.13 -14.42 24.40
N GLN A 126 6.22 -14.93 25.00
CA GLN A 126 7.59 -14.51 24.66
C GLN A 126 7.98 -14.97 23.25
N GLY A 127 8.90 -14.23 22.61
CA GLY A 127 9.33 -14.51 21.23
C GLY A 127 8.35 -14.10 20.12
N ARG A 128 7.12 -13.70 20.47
CA ARG A 128 6.08 -13.24 19.54
C ARG A 128 6.22 -11.76 19.15
N GLY A 129 7.22 -11.04 19.71
CA GLY A 129 7.46 -9.62 19.41
C GLY A 129 6.61 -8.64 20.20
N VAL A 130 5.92 -9.10 21.26
CA VAL A 130 5.07 -8.25 22.12
C VAL A 130 5.88 -7.16 22.80
N ALA A 131 7.05 -7.49 23.39
CA ALA A 131 7.90 -6.50 24.05
C ALA A 131 8.40 -5.41 23.10
N SER A 132 8.80 -5.76 21.86
CA SER A 132 9.24 -4.77 20.86
C SER A 132 8.11 -3.83 20.46
N ALA A 133 6.89 -4.36 20.28
CA ALA A 133 5.73 -3.54 19.96
C ALA A 133 5.32 -2.63 21.13
N LEU A 134 5.38 -3.13 22.36
CA LEU A 134 5.12 -2.33 23.56
C LEU A 134 6.18 -1.23 23.73
N LEU A 135 7.47 -1.49 23.41
CA LEU A 135 8.51 -0.48 23.45
C LEU A 135 8.23 0.67 22.47
N GLU A 136 7.84 0.36 21.25
CA GLU A 136 7.46 1.37 20.24
C GLU A 136 6.28 2.22 20.72
N HIS A 137 5.26 1.60 21.34
CA HIS A 137 4.07 2.31 21.84
C HIS A 137 4.38 3.17 23.07
N ILE A 138 5.08 2.62 24.06
CA ILE A 138 5.38 3.37 25.27
C ILE A 138 6.36 4.52 24.99
N ALA A 139 7.28 4.36 24.01
CA ALA A 139 8.16 5.43 23.55
C ALA A 139 7.37 6.56 22.85
N ALA A 140 6.36 6.23 22.05
CA ALA A 140 5.49 7.24 21.43
C ALA A 140 4.69 8.02 22.50
N VAL A 141 4.11 7.31 23.48
CA VAL A 141 3.41 7.93 24.63
C VAL A 141 4.36 8.81 25.47
N ALA A 142 5.57 8.35 25.74
CA ALA A 142 6.57 9.09 26.50
C ALA A 142 6.95 10.41 25.83
N ARG A 143 7.16 10.38 24.50
CA ARG A 143 7.45 11.61 23.71
C ARG A 143 6.26 12.59 23.74
N GLU A 144 5.04 12.11 23.61
CA GLU A 144 3.82 12.93 23.74
C GLU A 144 3.78 13.63 25.13
N ARG A 145 4.32 12.98 26.16
CA ARG A 145 4.41 13.52 27.53
C ARG A 145 5.70 14.26 27.83
N GLY A 146 6.51 14.57 26.82
CA GLY A 146 7.72 15.38 26.93
C GLY A 146 8.94 14.62 27.50
N ILE A 147 8.92 13.30 27.53
CA ILE A 147 10.09 12.47 27.90
C ILE A 147 10.95 12.27 26.65
N ARG A 148 12.23 12.54 26.77
CA ARG A 148 13.23 12.44 25.70
C ARG A 148 14.12 11.22 25.82
N ARG A 149 14.26 10.66 27.04
CA ARG A 149 15.16 9.54 27.30
C ARG A 149 14.48 8.49 28.16
N PHE A 150 14.75 7.22 27.81
CA PHE A 150 14.46 6.11 28.71
C PHE A 150 15.76 5.56 29.32
N ALA A 151 15.67 5.22 30.61
CA ALA A 151 16.61 4.37 31.30
C ALA A 151 15.96 3.01 31.58
N ALA A 152 16.73 1.93 31.41
CA ALA A 152 16.29 0.57 31.74
C ALA A 152 17.41 -0.19 32.43
N GLU A 153 17.09 -0.84 33.55
CA GLU A 153 18.00 -1.74 34.25
C GLU A 153 17.64 -3.19 33.91
N VAL A 154 18.63 -3.96 33.50
CA VAL A 154 18.44 -5.35 33.05
C VAL A 154 19.51 -6.25 33.59
N LEU A 155 19.18 -7.40 34.18
CA LEU A 155 20.16 -8.40 34.59
C LEU A 155 20.96 -8.90 33.38
N PRO A 156 22.28 -9.09 33.47
CA PRO A 156 23.11 -9.56 32.36
C PRO A 156 22.66 -10.89 31.76
N ALA A 157 22.03 -11.74 32.55
CA ALA A 157 21.48 -13.02 32.10
C ALA A 157 20.23 -12.87 31.21
N ASN A 158 19.50 -11.74 31.28
CA ASN A 158 18.32 -11.47 30.48
C ASN A 158 18.69 -10.94 29.08
N ASN A 159 19.41 -11.76 28.31
CA ASN A 159 19.81 -11.43 26.94
C ASN A 159 18.63 -11.11 26.01
N LYS A 160 17.44 -11.68 26.27
CA LYS A 160 16.24 -11.43 25.46
C LYS A 160 15.82 -9.96 25.55
N MET A 161 15.79 -9.40 26.78
CA MET A 161 15.38 -8.01 26.98
C MET A 161 16.45 -7.03 26.51
N ILE A 162 17.74 -7.30 26.77
CA ILE A 162 18.84 -6.51 26.22
C ILE A 162 18.74 -6.42 24.69
N LYS A 163 18.40 -7.56 24.03
CA LYS A 163 18.22 -7.59 22.58
C LYS A 163 17.04 -6.74 22.11
N VAL A 164 15.91 -6.72 22.84
CA VAL A 164 14.75 -5.87 22.48
C VAL A 164 15.18 -4.40 22.41
N PHE A 165 15.91 -3.90 23.42
CA PHE A 165 16.39 -2.52 23.43
C PHE A 165 17.42 -2.25 22.33
N THR A 166 18.38 -3.15 22.15
CA THR A 166 19.44 -2.99 21.14
C THR A 166 18.90 -3.02 19.71
N ASP A 167 17.95 -3.92 19.45
CA ASP A 167 17.37 -4.09 18.12
C ASP A 167 16.34 -2.98 17.75
N ALA A 168 15.91 -2.16 18.70
CA ALA A 168 14.95 -1.08 18.47
C ALA A 168 15.48 0.07 17.59
N GLY A 169 16.82 0.21 17.50
CA GLY A 169 17.48 1.14 16.58
C GLY A 169 17.63 2.58 17.11
N TYR A 170 17.30 2.82 18.38
CA TYR A 170 17.55 4.10 19.03
C TYR A 170 19.04 4.33 19.31
N THR A 171 19.46 5.58 19.42
CA THR A 171 20.78 5.93 19.94
C THR A 171 20.86 5.55 21.41
N GLN A 172 21.84 4.72 21.79
CA GLN A 172 21.91 4.15 23.14
C GLN A 172 23.30 4.24 23.75
N GLN A 173 23.33 4.35 25.09
CA GLN A 173 24.49 4.20 25.92
C GLN A 173 24.30 2.98 26.82
N ARG A 174 25.39 2.28 27.16
CA ARG A 174 25.35 1.09 27.99
C ARG A 174 26.43 1.21 29.05
N SER A 175 26.06 1.08 30.32
CA SER A 175 26.95 0.95 31.45
C SER A 175 26.69 -0.34 32.21
N PHE A 176 27.64 -0.76 33.01
CA PHE A 176 27.48 -1.90 33.92
C PHE A 176 27.79 -1.40 35.33
N GLU A 177 26.78 -1.36 36.19
CA GLU A 177 26.83 -0.84 37.54
C GLU A 177 26.04 -1.78 38.47
N ASP A 178 26.56 -2.01 39.66
CA ASP A 178 25.92 -2.79 40.74
C ASP A 178 25.36 -4.16 40.33
N GLY A 179 26.02 -4.81 39.34
CA GLY A 179 25.61 -6.13 38.86
C GLY A 179 24.47 -6.14 37.82
N VAL A 180 24.01 -4.98 37.38
CA VAL A 180 23.02 -4.78 36.33
C VAL A 180 23.58 -4.07 35.11
N VAL A 181 22.98 -4.31 33.95
CA VAL A 181 23.23 -3.56 32.74
C VAL A 181 22.24 -2.41 32.70
N ARG A 182 22.72 -1.19 32.79
CA ARG A 182 21.96 0.03 32.61
C ARG A 182 22.03 0.42 31.12
N LEU A 183 20.85 0.59 30.51
CA LEU A 183 20.67 1.02 29.13
C LEU A 183 19.96 2.36 29.14
N GLU A 184 20.57 3.37 28.57
CA GLU A 184 19.96 4.68 28.36
C GLU A 184 19.82 4.90 26.86
N PHE A 185 18.66 5.33 26.39
CA PHE A 185 18.44 5.56 24.97
C PHE A 185 17.51 6.75 24.72
N ASP A 186 17.90 7.54 23.74
CA ASP A 186 17.14 8.69 23.29
C ASP A 186 15.91 8.23 22.50
N LEU A 187 14.76 8.83 22.78
CA LEU A 187 13.46 8.49 22.17
C LEU A 187 13.23 9.20 20.85
N GLU A 188 14.07 10.13 20.45
CA GLU A 188 13.95 10.81 19.17
C GLU A 188 14.08 9.79 18.03
N PRO A 189 13.14 9.77 17.07
CA PRO A 189 13.17 8.82 15.98
C PRO A 189 14.40 9.01 15.12
N THR A 190 15.19 7.95 14.95
CA THR A 190 16.28 7.89 13.98
C THR A 190 15.81 7.17 12.72
N ASP A 191 16.45 7.43 11.57
CA ASP A 191 16.18 6.67 10.34
C ASP A 191 16.25 5.16 10.58
N ARG A 192 17.19 4.74 11.43
CA ARG A 192 17.36 3.33 11.80
C ARG A 192 16.18 2.81 12.62
N SER A 193 15.71 3.54 13.63
CA SER A 193 14.55 3.11 14.44
C SER A 193 13.27 3.03 13.61
N VAL A 194 13.03 4.01 12.74
CA VAL A 194 11.90 4.03 11.81
C VAL A 194 11.99 2.87 10.80
N ALA A 195 13.18 2.58 10.27
CA ALA A 195 13.38 1.45 9.36
C ALA A 195 13.11 0.10 10.04
N VAL A 196 13.59 -0.08 11.28
CA VAL A 196 13.34 -1.31 12.09
C VAL A 196 11.86 -1.50 12.37
N GLN A 197 11.16 -0.45 12.79
CA GLN A 197 9.72 -0.48 13.03
C GLN A 197 8.95 -0.87 11.76
N ARG A 198 9.25 -0.23 10.63
CA ARG A 198 8.62 -0.52 9.34
C ARG A 198 8.88 -1.95 8.87
N ALA A 199 10.11 -2.45 9.04
CA ALA A 199 10.47 -3.81 8.67
C ALA A 199 9.79 -4.86 9.59
N ARG A 200 9.60 -4.55 10.87
CA ARG A 200 8.86 -5.39 11.81
C ARG A 200 7.37 -5.45 11.44
N GLU A 201 6.74 -4.29 11.24
CA GLU A 201 5.34 -4.18 10.81
C GLU A 201 5.08 -5.00 9.56
N GLN A 202 5.91 -4.80 8.53
CA GLN A 202 5.75 -5.52 7.28
C GLN A 202 5.84 -7.04 7.45
N ARG A 203 6.86 -7.52 8.15
CA ARG A 203 7.01 -8.98 8.37
C ARG A 203 5.86 -9.57 9.17
N ALA A 204 5.33 -8.83 10.15
CA ALA A 204 4.18 -9.24 10.93
C ALA A 204 2.91 -9.32 10.07
N GLU A 205 2.63 -8.28 9.29
CA GLU A 205 1.46 -8.24 8.41
C GLU A 205 1.53 -9.31 7.30
N ALA A 206 2.69 -9.47 6.66
CA ALA A 206 2.88 -10.51 5.64
C ALA A 206 2.61 -11.91 6.21
N ARG A 207 3.05 -12.19 7.44
CA ARG A 207 2.77 -13.47 8.12
C ARG A 207 1.30 -13.61 8.51
N SER A 208 0.67 -12.52 8.96
CA SER A 208 -0.74 -12.49 9.29
C SER A 208 -1.60 -12.89 8.08
N VAL A 209 -1.37 -12.28 6.93
CA VAL A 209 -2.08 -12.62 5.68
C VAL A 209 -1.75 -14.05 5.22
N ARG A 210 -0.47 -14.47 5.35
CA ARG A 210 -0.06 -15.84 5.00
C ARG A 210 -0.83 -16.88 5.79
N ARG A 211 -1.03 -16.70 7.11
CA ARG A 211 -1.82 -17.61 7.95
C ARG A 211 -3.25 -17.79 7.43
N LEU A 212 -3.88 -16.73 6.93
CA LEU A 212 -5.22 -16.77 6.36
C LEU A 212 -5.27 -17.48 4.99
N LEU A 213 -4.17 -17.42 4.22
CA LEU A 213 -4.09 -17.99 2.87
C LEU A 213 -3.46 -19.39 2.83
N THR A 214 -2.84 -19.85 3.93
CA THR A 214 -2.23 -21.19 4.03
C THR A 214 -2.66 -21.91 5.32
N PRO A 215 -3.98 -22.03 5.58
CA PRO A 215 -4.47 -22.68 6.78
C PRO A 215 -4.23 -24.20 6.70
N GLY A 216 -3.88 -24.83 7.83
CA GLY A 216 -3.83 -26.29 7.95
C GLY A 216 -5.20 -26.92 8.25
N SER A 217 -6.20 -26.10 8.61
CA SER A 217 -7.56 -26.54 8.90
C SER A 217 -8.57 -25.42 8.61
N VAL A 218 -9.73 -25.79 8.06
CA VAL A 218 -10.82 -24.86 7.71
C VAL A 218 -12.14 -25.38 8.25
N ALA A 219 -12.87 -24.55 9.00
CA ALA A 219 -14.26 -24.79 9.38
C ALA A 219 -15.20 -23.91 8.54
N VAL A 220 -16.16 -24.49 7.86
CA VAL A 220 -17.23 -23.76 7.15
C VAL A 220 -18.46 -23.71 8.05
N ILE A 221 -18.84 -22.51 8.46
CA ILE A 221 -19.94 -22.27 9.41
C ILE A 221 -21.18 -21.80 8.66
N GLY A 222 -22.32 -22.46 8.87
CA GLY A 222 -23.55 -22.21 8.13
C GLY A 222 -23.78 -23.22 6.99
N VAL A 223 -23.19 -24.40 7.07
CA VAL A 223 -23.42 -25.48 6.08
C VAL A 223 -24.78 -26.12 6.28
N GLY A 224 -25.74 -25.85 5.38
CA GLY A 224 -27.07 -26.43 5.42
C GLY A 224 -27.09 -27.93 5.11
N ARG A 225 -28.13 -28.65 5.61
CA ARG A 225 -28.34 -30.08 5.31
C ARG A 225 -28.82 -30.30 3.86
N ALA A 226 -29.68 -29.42 3.38
CA ALA A 226 -30.17 -29.50 2.00
C ALA A 226 -29.08 -29.10 0.99
N PRO A 227 -29.06 -29.66 -0.21
CA PRO A 227 -28.21 -29.20 -1.30
C PRO A 227 -28.48 -27.73 -1.60
N GLY A 228 -27.43 -26.98 -1.90
CA GLY A 228 -27.51 -25.56 -2.15
C GLY A 228 -27.19 -24.71 -0.92
N GLY A 229 -27.20 -23.39 -1.09
CA GLY A 229 -26.79 -22.45 -0.05
C GLY A 229 -25.29 -22.14 -0.03
N VAL A 230 -24.97 -20.94 0.46
CA VAL A 230 -23.61 -20.37 0.41
C VAL A 230 -22.59 -21.27 1.11
N GLY A 231 -22.86 -21.67 2.35
CA GLY A 231 -21.92 -22.50 3.13
C GLY A 231 -21.68 -23.87 2.47
N ARG A 232 -22.72 -24.47 1.89
CA ARG A 232 -22.59 -25.76 1.18
C ARG A 232 -21.76 -25.63 -0.09
N SER A 233 -21.94 -24.53 -0.84
CA SER A 233 -21.14 -24.27 -2.04
C SER A 233 -19.67 -24.09 -1.71
N VAL A 234 -19.34 -23.35 -0.66
CA VAL A 234 -17.94 -23.18 -0.22
C VAL A 234 -17.33 -24.50 0.26
N LEU A 235 -18.08 -25.31 1.01
CA LEU A 235 -17.62 -26.64 1.42
C LEU A 235 -17.30 -27.53 0.21
N GLY A 236 -18.20 -27.54 -0.78
CA GLY A 236 -18.01 -28.22 -2.05
C GLY A 236 -16.77 -27.74 -2.78
N ASN A 237 -16.60 -26.42 -2.91
CA ASN A 237 -15.44 -25.80 -3.57
C ASN A 237 -14.10 -26.19 -2.91
N LEU A 238 -14.05 -26.21 -1.58
CA LEU A 238 -12.85 -26.64 -0.84
C LEU A 238 -12.52 -28.12 -1.09
N ARG A 239 -13.53 -28.99 -1.04
CA ARG A 239 -13.39 -30.42 -1.30
C ARG A 239 -12.95 -30.68 -2.74
N ASP A 240 -13.67 -30.09 -3.71
CA ASP A 240 -13.44 -30.31 -5.15
C ASP A 240 -12.11 -29.70 -5.61
N ALA A 241 -11.63 -28.64 -4.97
CA ALA A 241 -10.29 -28.12 -5.14
C ALA A 241 -9.21 -29.11 -4.64
N GLY A 242 -9.55 -30.06 -3.77
CA GLY A 242 -8.62 -30.96 -3.11
C GLY A 242 -7.79 -30.25 -2.05
N PHE A 243 -8.43 -29.44 -1.20
CA PHE A 243 -7.75 -28.78 -0.08
C PHE A 243 -6.94 -29.78 0.73
N THR A 244 -5.69 -29.48 1.01
CA THR A 244 -4.74 -30.44 1.62
C THR A 244 -4.84 -30.52 3.15
N GLY A 245 -5.51 -29.53 3.76
CA GLY A 245 -5.72 -29.49 5.20
C GLY A 245 -7.00 -30.20 5.65
N ARG A 246 -7.34 -30.04 6.94
CA ARG A 246 -8.55 -30.61 7.53
C ARG A 246 -9.75 -29.71 7.26
N LEU A 247 -10.89 -30.33 6.91
CA LEU A 247 -12.16 -29.65 6.68
C LEU A 247 -13.18 -30.03 7.73
N TYR A 248 -14.01 -29.07 8.14
CA TYR A 248 -15.11 -29.28 9.08
C TYR A 248 -16.35 -28.52 8.60
N ALA A 249 -17.50 -29.17 8.69
CA ALA A 249 -18.80 -28.57 8.43
C ALA A 249 -19.48 -28.22 9.77
N VAL A 250 -19.90 -26.96 9.94
CA VAL A 250 -20.49 -26.50 11.20
C VAL A 250 -21.85 -25.86 10.97
N ASN A 251 -22.86 -26.33 11.76
CA ASN A 251 -24.19 -25.71 11.78
C ASN A 251 -24.92 -26.07 13.09
N GLN A 252 -25.39 -25.07 13.82
CA GLN A 252 -26.15 -25.26 15.08
C GLN A 252 -27.41 -26.11 14.91
N ALA A 253 -28.00 -26.14 13.72
CA ALA A 253 -29.21 -26.90 13.40
C ALA A 253 -28.97 -28.40 13.09
N TYR A 254 -27.73 -28.87 13.20
CA TYR A 254 -27.46 -30.30 13.01
C TYR A 254 -28.05 -31.13 14.16
N PRO A 255 -28.67 -32.28 13.86
CA PRO A 255 -29.03 -33.22 14.88
C PRO A 255 -27.76 -33.88 15.47
N ASP A 256 -27.84 -34.34 16.72
CA ASP A 256 -26.70 -34.88 17.46
C ASP A 256 -26.13 -36.18 16.84
N ASP A 257 -26.91 -36.89 16.05
CA ASP A 257 -26.52 -38.11 15.34
C ASP A 257 -25.85 -37.88 14.00
N LEU A 258 -25.84 -36.63 13.46
CA LEU A 258 -25.23 -36.31 12.19
C LEU A 258 -23.71 -36.25 12.36
N LYS A 259 -22.99 -37.18 11.75
CA LYS A 259 -21.53 -37.26 11.84
C LYS A 259 -20.79 -36.59 10.69
N GLU A 260 -21.40 -36.56 9.50
CA GLU A 260 -20.77 -36.08 8.26
C GLU A 260 -21.76 -35.37 7.32
N VAL A 261 -21.24 -34.41 6.56
CA VAL A 261 -21.94 -33.77 5.45
C VAL A 261 -21.00 -33.79 4.22
N ASP A 262 -21.42 -34.45 3.14
CA ASP A 262 -20.63 -34.65 1.92
C ASP A 262 -19.23 -35.28 2.17
N GLY A 263 -19.13 -36.19 3.16
CA GLY A 263 -17.86 -36.83 3.55
C GLY A 263 -16.95 -35.95 4.39
N VAL A 264 -17.47 -34.83 4.91
CA VAL A 264 -16.74 -33.91 5.80
C VAL A 264 -17.33 -34.02 7.21
N PRO A 265 -16.51 -34.15 8.29
CA PRO A 265 -16.98 -34.17 9.66
C PRO A 265 -17.90 -33.02 10.00
N ALA A 266 -19.04 -33.32 10.62
CA ALA A 266 -20.09 -32.35 10.95
C ALA A 266 -20.16 -32.10 12.47
N HIS A 267 -20.20 -30.80 12.83
CA HIS A 267 -20.26 -30.35 14.24
C HIS A 267 -21.36 -29.30 14.40
N ARG A 268 -21.92 -29.17 15.59
CA ARG A 268 -22.93 -28.15 15.89
C ARG A 268 -22.28 -26.77 16.17
N SER A 269 -21.13 -26.75 16.82
CA SER A 269 -20.33 -25.58 17.08
C SER A 269 -18.87 -25.85 16.70
N VAL A 270 -18.12 -24.79 16.43
CA VAL A 270 -16.68 -24.88 16.23
C VAL A 270 -15.97 -25.37 17.51
N ARG A 271 -16.59 -25.17 18.68
CA ARG A 271 -16.11 -25.62 19.97
C ARG A 271 -16.12 -27.16 20.13
N ASP A 272 -16.94 -27.84 19.33
CA ASP A 272 -17.07 -29.30 19.34
C ASP A 272 -16.00 -30.00 18.52
N ILE A 273 -15.11 -29.22 17.85
CA ILE A 273 -14.05 -29.74 17.01
C ILE A 273 -12.82 -30.07 17.86
N ASP A 274 -12.38 -31.33 17.80
CA ASP A 274 -11.14 -31.73 18.43
C ASP A 274 -9.92 -31.23 17.63
N GLY A 275 -9.09 -30.39 18.25
CA GLY A 275 -7.86 -29.83 17.64
C GLY A 275 -8.03 -28.43 17.02
N PRO A 276 -6.93 -27.82 16.56
CA PRO A 276 -6.93 -26.44 16.14
C PRO A 276 -7.70 -26.21 14.81
N VAL A 277 -8.40 -25.10 14.74
CA VAL A 277 -9.01 -24.55 13.52
C VAL A 277 -8.30 -23.25 13.16
N ASP A 278 -7.64 -23.20 12.00
CA ASP A 278 -6.88 -22.03 11.60
C ASP A 278 -7.75 -20.95 10.94
N LEU A 279 -8.70 -21.36 10.10
CA LEU A 279 -9.57 -20.45 9.36
C LEU A 279 -11.03 -20.87 9.49
N ALA A 280 -11.90 -19.92 9.82
CA ALA A 280 -13.34 -20.14 9.76
C ALA A 280 -13.96 -19.32 8.61
N VAL A 281 -14.71 -19.99 7.73
CA VAL A 281 -15.52 -19.35 6.69
C VAL A 281 -16.93 -19.21 7.18
N VAL A 282 -17.37 -17.96 7.39
CA VAL A 282 -18.64 -17.63 8.04
C VAL A 282 -19.70 -17.32 6.99
N ALA A 283 -20.64 -18.24 6.82
CA ALA A 283 -21.72 -18.19 5.83
C ALA A 283 -23.10 -18.20 6.50
N VAL A 284 -23.25 -17.50 7.60
CA VAL A 284 -24.52 -17.29 8.33
C VAL A 284 -25.01 -15.85 8.16
N PRO A 285 -26.31 -15.56 8.40
CA PRO A 285 -26.83 -14.18 8.40
C PRO A 285 -26.07 -13.26 9.38
N ALA A 286 -26.04 -11.96 9.07
CA ALA A 286 -25.25 -10.97 9.83
C ALA A 286 -25.55 -10.96 11.35
N GLU A 287 -26.81 -11.22 11.72
CA GLU A 287 -27.28 -11.23 13.11
C GLU A 287 -26.67 -12.38 13.92
N GLN A 288 -26.28 -13.46 13.27
CA GLN A 288 -25.68 -14.64 13.93
C GLN A 288 -24.15 -14.56 14.00
N VAL A 289 -23.54 -13.70 13.19
CA VAL A 289 -22.07 -13.57 13.10
C VAL A 289 -21.42 -13.26 14.47
N PRO A 290 -21.95 -12.36 15.33
CA PRO A 290 -21.32 -12.08 16.62
C PRO A 290 -21.18 -13.33 17.51
N GLY A 291 -22.20 -14.20 17.57
CA GLY A 291 -22.13 -15.45 18.31
C GLY A 291 -21.07 -16.41 17.75
N VAL A 292 -20.99 -16.51 16.42
CA VAL A 292 -19.95 -17.28 15.73
C VAL A 292 -18.54 -16.76 16.04
N VAL A 293 -18.36 -15.44 16.10
CA VAL A 293 -17.06 -14.81 16.44
C VAL A 293 -16.65 -15.19 17.86
N THR A 294 -17.59 -15.21 18.81
CA THR A 294 -17.33 -15.66 20.19
C THR A 294 -16.89 -17.12 20.20
N ASP A 295 -17.65 -18.02 19.57
CA ASP A 295 -17.32 -19.45 19.53
C ASP A 295 -15.95 -19.70 18.88
N CYS A 296 -15.66 -19.01 17.79
CA CYS A 296 -14.36 -19.08 17.11
C CYS A 296 -13.22 -18.57 18.00
N GLY A 297 -13.45 -17.44 18.70
CA GLY A 297 -12.48 -16.83 19.59
C GLY A 297 -12.11 -17.72 20.77
N GLU A 298 -13.11 -18.31 21.41
CA GLU A 298 -12.92 -19.24 22.55
C GLU A 298 -12.28 -20.56 22.13
N HIS A 299 -12.50 -21.00 20.88
CA HIS A 299 -11.81 -22.16 20.31
C HIS A 299 -10.36 -21.86 19.88
N GLY A 300 -10.00 -20.58 19.75
CA GLY A 300 -8.66 -20.16 19.32
C GLY A 300 -8.46 -20.11 17.81
N VAL A 301 -9.54 -19.90 17.02
CA VAL A 301 -9.47 -19.69 15.58
C VAL A 301 -8.61 -18.47 15.27
N GLN A 302 -7.76 -18.57 14.24
CA GLN A 302 -6.78 -17.51 13.94
C GLN A 302 -7.34 -16.41 13.03
N GLY A 303 -8.31 -16.76 12.18
CA GLY A 303 -8.90 -15.78 11.27
C GLY A 303 -10.23 -16.19 10.68
N LEU A 304 -10.94 -15.21 10.16
CA LEU A 304 -12.29 -15.33 9.66
C LEU A 304 -12.38 -14.84 8.20
N VAL A 305 -13.12 -15.56 7.37
CA VAL A 305 -13.62 -15.06 6.08
C VAL A 305 -15.12 -14.89 6.22
N VAL A 306 -15.59 -13.66 6.31
CA VAL A 306 -17.01 -13.34 6.54
C VAL A 306 -17.69 -13.03 5.20
N LEU A 307 -18.52 -13.94 4.74
CA LEU A 307 -19.24 -13.81 3.47
C LEU A 307 -20.54 -13.02 3.63
N ALA A 308 -21.08 -12.94 4.83
CA ALA A 308 -22.33 -12.25 5.14
C ALA A 308 -22.31 -10.78 4.74
N ALA A 309 -23.38 -10.31 4.10
CA ALA A 309 -23.69 -8.90 3.86
C ALA A 309 -24.55 -8.33 5.00
N GLY A 310 -24.86 -7.05 4.97
CA GLY A 310 -25.65 -6.34 5.99
C GLY A 310 -24.81 -5.46 6.92
N TYR A 311 -23.63 -5.07 6.48
CA TYR A 311 -22.66 -4.25 7.21
C TYR A 311 -22.54 -2.84 6.60
N ALA A 312 -21.35 -2.30 6.43
CA ALA A 312 -21.12 -0.92 6.02
C ALA A 312 -21.82 -0.51 4.71
N GLU A 313 -22.05 -1.45 3.79
CA GLU A 313 -22.81 -1.26 2.55
C GLU A 313 -24.30 -0.99 2.79
N SER A 314 -24.82 -1.35 3.99
CA SER A 314 -26.23 -1.15 4.34
C SER A 314 -26.51 0.19 5.04
N GLY A 315 -25.50 1.09 5.12
CA GLY A 315 -25.68 2.43 5.69
C GLY A 315 -25.07 2.63 7.08
N PRO A 316 -25.51 3.66 7.84
CA PRO A 316 -24.89 4.05 9.12
C PRO A 316 -24.87 2.94 10.17
N ASP A 317 -26.02 2.29 10.38
CA ASP A 317 -26.15 1.19 11.38
C ASP A 317 -25.31 -0.01 10.99
N GLY A 318 -25.20 -0.29 9.69
CA GLY A 318 -24.31 -1.33 9.18
C GLY A 318 -22.84 -1.00 9.40
N ARG A 319 -22.45 0.28 9.31
CA ARG A 319 -21.08 0.71 9.66
C ARG A 319 -20.75 0.48 11.13
N GLU A 320 -21.69 0.76 12.03
CA GLU A 320 -21.46 0.51 13.46
C GLU A 320 -21.36 -1.00 13.74
N ARG A 321 -22.27 -1.81 13.21
CA ARG A 321 -22.14 -3.28 13.28
C ARG A 321 -20.80 -3.79 12.78
N GLN A 322 -20.27 -3.19 11.71
CA GLN A 322 -18.94 -3.57 11.19
C GLN A 322 -17.82 -3.21 12.17
N ARG A 323 -17.88 -2.05 12.83
CA ARG A 323 -16.90 -1.66 13.85
C ARG A 323 -16.95 -2.59 15.06
N GLU A 324 -18.15 -2.95 15.49
CA GLU A 324 -18.34 -3.91 16.58
C GLU A 324 -17.80 -5.29 16.23
N LEU A 325 -18.07 -5.78 15.01
CA LEU A 325 -17.54 -7.05 14.52
C LEU A 325 -16.00 -7.07 14.57
N VAL A 326 -15.36 -6.04 14.07
CA VAL A 326 -13.88 -5.95 14.07
C VAL A 326 -13.34 -5.88 15.48
N ARG A 327 -13.94 -5.05 16.34
CA ARG A 327 -13.55 -4.92 17.75
C ARG A 327 -13.67 -6.26 18.47
N HIS A 328 -14.77 -6.97 18.26
CA HIS A 328 -15.04 -8.26 18.85
C HIS A 328 -14.03 -9.33 18.41
N ALA A 329 -13.77 -9.47 17.11
CA ALA A 329 -12.79 -10.43 16.61
C ALA A 329 -11.37 -10.14 17.12
N ARG A 330 -10.99 -8.86 17.18
CA ARG A 330 -9.68 -8.44 17.69
C ARG A 330 -9.49 -8.70 19.18
N THR A 331 -10.57 -8.69 19.96
CA THR A 331 -10.51 -9.10 21.37
C THR A 331 -9.89 -10.49 21.52
N TYR A 332 -10.17 -11.40 20.58
CA TYR A 332 -9.62 -12.75 20.54
C TYR A 332 -8.34 -12.89 19.69
N GLY A 333 -7.83 -11.81 19.14
CA GLY A 333 -6.64 -11.84 18.30
C GLY A 333 -6.86 -12.34 16.87
N MET A 334 -8.11 -12.44 16.42
CA MET A 334 -8.49 -12.88 15.08
C MET A 334 -8.44 -11.76 14.06
N ARG A 335 -8.06 -12.11 12.81
CA ARG A 335 -8.16 -11.22 11.65
C ARG A 335 -9.40 -11.54 10.81
N ILE A 336 -9.94 -10.54 10.12
CA ILE A 336 -11.14 -10.68 9.29
C ILE A 336 -10.86 -10.30 7.84
N ILE A 337 -11.20 -11.20 6.90
CA ILE A 337 -11.40 -10.88 5.49
C ILE A 337 -12.89 -10.68 5.27
N GLY A 338 -13.29 -9.50 4.83
CA GLY A 338 -14.70 -9.13 4.71
C GLY A 338 -15.10 -8.02 5.69
N PRO A 339 -16.37 -7.99 6.14
CA PRO A 339 -17.54 -8.79 5.69
C PRO A 339 -17.94 -8.51 4.23
N ASN A 340 -18.99 -9.15 3.76
CA ASN A 340 -19.45 -9.08 2.37
C ASN A 340 -18.34 -9.48 1.37
N ALA A 341 -17.50 -10.46 1.78
CA ALA A 341 -16.40 -10.97 0.97
C ALA A 341 -16.90 -12.04 -0.03
N PHE A 342 -16.20 -12.14 -1.15
CA PHE A 342 -16.37 -13.28 -2.06
C PHE A 342 -15.54 -14.50 -1.62
N GLY A 343 -14.51 -14.29 -0.82
CA GLY A 343 -13.65 -15.31 -0.25
C GLY A 343 -12.20 -15.22 -0.70
N VAL A 344 -11.46 -16.31 -0.45
CA VAL A 344 -10.02 -16.40 -0.72
C VAL A 344 -9.68 -17.69 -1.47
N ILE A 345 -8.64 -17.62 -2.33
CA ILE A 345 -8.12 -18.77 -3.07
C ILE A 345 -6.59 -18.78 -2.94
N ASN A 346 -6.02 -19.96 -2.77
CA ASN A 346 -4.59 -20.22 -2.92
C ASN A 346 -4.39 -21.50 -3.73
N THR A 347 -3.75 -21.35 -4.88
CA THR A 347 -3.58 -22.43 -5.86
C THR A 347 -2.33 -23.27 -5.63
N ALA A 348 -1.47 -22.92 -4.66
CA ALA A 348 -0.25 -23.66 -4.37
C ALA A 348 -0.54 -25.14 -4.12
N ALA A 349 0.25 -26.04 -4.73
CA ALA A 349 0.02 -27.49 -4.69
C ALA A 349 -0.06 -28.07 -3.28
N GLY A 350 0.65 -27.47 -2.32
CA GLY A 350 0.63 -27.85 -0.90
C GLY A 350 -0.53 -27.29 -0.10
N VAL A 351 -1.44 -26.50 -0.69
CA VAL A 351 -2.57 -25.85 0.01
C VAL A 351 -3.89 -26.11 -0.70
N ARG A 352 -4.02 -25.72 -1.98
CA ARG A 352 -5.22 -25.89 -2.82
C ARG A 352 -6.50 -25.37 -2.17
N LEU A 353 -6.42 -24.18 -1.59
CA LEU A 353 -7.52 -23.55 -0.89
C LEU A 353 -8.48 -22.87 -1.89
N ASN A 354 -9.76 -23.27 -1.90
CA ASN A 354 -10.83 -22.51 -2.55
C ASN A 354 -11.93 -22.19 -1.52
N ALA A 355 -11.61 -21.33 -0.57
CA ALA A 355 -12.55 -20.82 0.42
C ALA A 355 -13.30 -19.59 -0.13
N SER A 356 -13.94 -19.77 -1.30
CA SER A 356 -14.64 -18.70 -2.01
C SER A 356 -15.92 -19.19 -2.68
N LEU A 357 -16.67 -18.25 -3.24
CA LEU A 357 -17.86 -18.52 -4.05
C LEU A 357 -17.54 -18.78 -5.54
N ALA A 358 -16.25 -18.90 -5.91
CA ALA A 358 -15.85 -19.24 -7.26
C ALA A 358 -16.20 -20.72 -7.55
N PRO A 359 -17.00 -21.01 -8.59
CA PRO A 359 -17.46 -22.37 -8.83
C PRO A 359 -16.34 -23.33 -9.27
N GLU A 360 -15.24 -22.78 -9.74
CA GLU A 360 -14.10 -23.57 -10.23
C GLU A 360 -12.80 -23.03 -9.63
N MET A 361 -11.88 -23.94 -9.30
CA MET A 361 -10.53 -23.57 -8.87
C MET A 361 -9.77 -22.97 -10.06
N PRO A 362 -9.26 -21.73 -9.96
CA PRO A 362 -8.44 -21.16 -11.01
C PRO A 362 -7.17 -22.00 -11.23
N ARG A 363 -6.63 -21.95 -12.45
CA ARG A 363 -5.37 -22.63 -12.75
C ARG A 363 -4.24 -22.05 -11.89
N PRO A 364 -3.33 -22.88 -11.40
CA PRO A 364 -2.12 -22.40 -10.72
C PRO A 364 -1.30 -21.48 -11.63
N GLY A 365 -0.79 -20.40 -11.05
CA GLY A 365 0.05 -19.45 -11.77
C GLY A 365 0.72 -18.47 -10.81
N ARG A 366 1.20 -17.35 -11.35
CA ARG A 366 2.06 -16.41 -10.62
C ARG A 366 1.46 -15.01 -10.48
N ILE A 367 0.14 -14.88 -10.67
CA ILE A 367 -0.59 -13.62 -10.50
C ILE A 367 -1.26 -13.61 -9.14
N GLY A 368 -0.91 -12.63 -8.29
CA GLY A 368 -1.68 -12.28 -7.11
C GLY A 368 -2.84 -11.37 -7.50
N LEU A 369 -4.07 -11.71 -7.13
CA LEU A 369 -5.27 -10.97 -7.49
C LEU A 369 -6.02 -10.47 -6.25
N PHE A 370 -6.27 -9.18 -6.19
CA PHE A 370 -7.08 -8.53 -5.16
C PHE A 370 -8.30 -7.84 -5.76
N ALA A 371 -9.48 -8.04 -5.16
CA ALA A 371 -10.69 -7.33 -5.55
C ALA A 371 -11.47 -6.86 -4.32
N GLN A 372 -11.86 -5.60 -4.30
CA GLN A 372 -12.80 -5.09 -3.29
C GLN A 372 -14.23 -5.54 -3.60
N SER A 373 -14.60 -5.58 -4.87
CA SER A 373 -15.92 -6.04 -5.32
C SER A 373 -15.92 -7.53 -5.65
N GLY A 374 -16.85 -8.29 -5.05
CA GLY A 374 -17.04 -9.71 -5.34
C GLY A 374 -17.40 -9.96 -6.81
N ALA A 375 -18.30 -9.17 -7.38
CA ALA A 375 -18.72 -9.28 -8.78
C ALA A 375 -17.56 -9.06 -9.76
N ILE A 376 -16.72 -8.06 -9.50
CA ILE A 376 -15.53 -7.81 -10.30
C ILE A 376 -14.49 -8.91 -10.08
N GLY A 377 -14.36 -9.43 -8.86
CA GLY A 377 -13.51 -10.59 -8.57
C GLY A 377 -13.88 -11.82 -9.42
N ILE A 378 -15.17 -12.15 -9.50
CA ILE A 378 -15.68 -13.23 -10.38
C ILE A 378 -15.31 -12.95 -11.84
N ALA A 379 -15.58 -11.73 -12.31
CA ALA A 379 -15.30 -11.36 -13.70
C ALA A 379 -13.79 -11.48 -14.04
N LEU A 380 -12.92 -11.08 -13.13
CA LEU A 380 -11.46 -11.21 -13.29
C LEU A 380 -11.00 -12.66 -13.26
N LEU A 381 -11.45 -13.46 -12.30
CA LEU A 381 -11.16 -14.90 -12.23
C LEU A 381 -11.65 -15.62 -13.49
N SER A 382 -12.88 -15.33 -13.93
CA SER A 382 -13.45 -15.89 -15.14
C SER A 382 -12.63 -15.54 -16.40
N ARG A 383 -12.14 -14.29 -16.50
CA ARG A 383 -11.30 -13.88 -17.63
C ARG A 383 -9.91 -14.54 -17.60
N LEU A 384 -9.32 -14.68 -16.42
CA LEU A 384 -8.05 -15.38 -16.26
C LEU A 384 -8.17 -16.90 -16.48
N HIS A 385 -9.36 -17.48 -16.22
CA HIS A 385 -9.61 -18.93 -16.36
C HIS A 385 -10.13 -19.32 -17.76
N ARG A 386 -10.97 -18.49 -18.39
CA ARG A 386 -11.62 -18.84 -19.66
C ARG A 386 -10.74 -18.58 -20.87
N ARG A 387 -10.78 -19.53 -21.81
CA ARG A 387 -10.44 -19.35 -23.19
C ARG A 387 -11.40 -18.38 -23.84
N GLY A 388 -11.00 -17.22 -24.27
CA GLY A 388 -11.86 -16.40 -25.12
C GLY A 388 -12.11 -14.96 -24.68
N GLY A 389 -11.48 -14.48 -23.63
CA GLY A 389 -11.41 -13.03 -23.33
C GLY A 389 -10.35 -12.30 -24.14
N GLY A 390 -9.90 -12.87 -25.27
CA GLY A 390 -8.94 -12.30 -26.21
C GLY A 390 -7.47 -12.38 -25.79
N VAL A 391 -7.14 -12.82 -24.59
CA VAL A 391 -5.81 -13.24 -24.22
C VAL A 391 -5.97 -14.62 -23.61
N THR A 392 -5.61 -15.63 -24.36
CA THR A 392 -5.64 -17.00 -23.87
C THR A 392 -4.41 -17.22 -23.03
N GLY A 393 -4.59 -17.02 -21.72
CA GLY A 393 -3.49 -17.16 -20.81
C GLY A 393 -3.49 -18.52 -20.16
N THR A 394 -2.37 -19.18 -20.22
CA THR A 394 -1.95 -20.18 -19.26
C THR A 394 -1.46 -19.54 -17.97
N THR A 395 -1.66 -18.25 -17.82
CA THR A 395 -1.26 -17.49 -16.66
C THR A 395 -2.36 -17.63 -15.62
N GLY A 396 -2.15 -18.54 -14.68
CA GLY A 396 -3.04 -18.74 -13.56
C GLY A 396 -2.80 -17.76 -12.43
N VAL A 397 -3.58 -17.94 -11.39
CA VAL A 397 -3.52 -17.15 -10.16
C VAL A 397 -2.67 -17.88 -9.12
N SER A 398 -1.80 -17.18 -8.40
CA SER A 398 -1.14 -17.74 -7.21
C SER A 398 -2.11 -17.71 -6.03
N THR A 399 -2.63 -16.52 -5.76
CA THR A 399 -3.58 -16.25 -4.68
C THR A 399 -4.61 -15.23 -5.12
N PHE A 400 -5.84 -15.38 -4.61
CA PHE A 400 -6.91 -14.42 -4.78
C PHE A 400 -7.49 -14.02 -3.42
N VAL A 401 -7.71 -12.72 -3.23
CA VAL A 401 -8.36 -12.18 -2.03
C VAL A 401 -9.47 -11.22 -2.45
N SER A 402 -10.70 -11.53 -2.07
CA SER A 402 -11.81 -10.58 -2.14
C SER A 402 -12.11 -10.06 -0.75
N SER A 403 -11.81 -8.80 -0.50
CA SER A 403 -11.92 -8.21 0.85
C SER A 403 -13.29 -7.63 1.17
N GLY A 404 -14.24 -7.61 0.22
CA GLY A 404 -15.57 -7.04 0.45
C GLY A 404 -15.49 -5.62 1.01
N ASN A 405 -16.12 -5.39 2.15
CA ASN A 405 -16.12 -4.10 2.83
C ASN A 405 -14.77 -3.67 3.40
N ARG A 406 -13.77 -4.55 3.39
CA ARG A 406 -12.41 -4.24 3.85
C ARG A 406 -12.37 -3.70 5.29
N ALA A 407 -13.06 -4.38 6.21
CA ALA A 407 -13.18 -3.92 7.58
C ALA A 407 -11.87 -4.04 8.37
N ASP A 408 -11.07 -5.10 8.12
CA ASP A 408 -9.80 -5.36 8.79
C ASP A 408 -8.69 -5.61 7.78
N VAL A 409 -8.68 -6.77 7.10
CA VAL A 409 -7.67 -7.05 6.07
C VAL A 409 -7.96 -6.22 4.82
N SER A 410 -6.98 -5.43 4.41
CA SER A 410 -7.05 -4.49 3.29
C SER A 410 -6.06 -4.83 2.17
N GLY A 411 -6.16 -4.12 1.05
CA GLY A 411 -5.17 -4.21 -0.02
C GLY A 411 -3.75 -3.88 0.44
N ASN A 412 -3.60 -3.00 1.43
CA ASN A 412 -2.30 -2.66 2.01
C ASN A 412 -1.64 -3.86 2.72
N ASP A 413 -2.43 -4.69 3.40
CA ASP A 413 -1.93 -5.85 4.12
C ASP A 413 -1.56 -6.98 3.14
N VAL A 414 -2.38 -7.16 2.09
CA VAL A 414 -2.11 -8.13 1.04
C VAL A 414 -0.90 -7.74 0.19
N LEU A 415 -0.66 -6.42 -0.06
CA LEU A 415 0.56 -5.95 -0.73
C LEU A 415 1.82 -6.31 0.06
N GLN A 416 1.77 -6.22 1.39
CA GLN A 416 2.89 -6.62 2.24
C GLN A 416 3.17 -8.12 2.16
N TYR A 417 2.12 -8.95 2.06
CA TYR A 417 2.26 -10.38 1.82
C TYR A 417 2.88 -10.67 0.47
N TRP A 418 2.37 -10.09 -0.62
CA TRP A 418 2.88 -10.35 -1.97
C TRP A 418 4.29 -9.82 -2.21
N TYR A 419 4.71 -8.79 -1.48
CA TYR A 419 6.10 -8.32 -1.54
C TYR A 419 7.08 -9.44 -1.20
N ASP A 420 6.79 -10.22 -0.15
CA ASP A 420 7.63 -11.32 0.32
C ASP A 420 7.31 -12.68 -0.35
N ASP A 421 6.16 -12.81 -1.03
CA ASP A 421 5.70 -14.08 -1.60
C ASP A 421 6.47 -14.43 -2.89
N THR A 422 7.20 -15.55 -2.88
CA THR A 422 7.98 -16.03 -4.02
C THR A 422 7.14 -16.67 -5.12
N GLU A 423 5.87 -17.02 -4.82
CA GLU A 423 4.96 -17.62 -5.78
C GLU A 423 4.19 -16.58 -6.61
N THR A 424 4.30 -15.30 -6.26
CA THR A 424 3.65 -14.18 -6.97
C THR A 424 4.68 -13.30 -7.66
N ASP A 425 4.59 -13.18 -8.99
CA ASP A 425 5.45 -12.32 -9.79
C ASP A 425 4.80 -10.99 -10.18
N VAL A 426 3.48 -10.97 -10.35
CA VAL A 426 2.70 -9.80 -10.75
C VAL A 426 1.49 -9.65 -9.83
N VAL A 427 1.21 -8.43 -9.43
CA VAL A 427 0.06 -8.10 -8.59
C VAL A 427 -0.99 -7.33 -9.40
N LEU A 428 -2.21 -7.83 -9.42
CA LEU A 428 -3.38 -7.18 -10.03
C LEU A 428 -4.36 -6.77 -8.94
N MET A 429 -4.77 -5.50 -8.94
CA MET A 429 -5.71 -5.00 -7.94
C MET A 429 -6.88 -4.24 -8.58
N TYR A 430 -8.09 -4.58 -8.17
CA TYR A 430 -9.27 -3.76 -8.39
C TYR A 430 -9.63 -3.04 -7.09
N LEU A 431 -9.57 -1.72 -7.10
CA LEU A 431 -9.77 -0.87 -5.93
C LEU A 431 -10.93 0.11 -6.14
N GLU A 432 -11.83 0.19 -5.19
CA GLU A 432 -12.83 1.24 -5.09
C GLU A 432 -12.30 2.42 -4.26
N SER A 433 -11.45 2.12 -3.28
CA SER A 433 -10.72 3.13 -2.50
C SER A 433 -9.39 2.55 -2.02
N ILE A 434 -8.38 3.40 -1.85
CA ILE A 434 -7.02 3.00 -1.46
C ILE A 434 -6.81 2.92 0.06
N GLY A 435 -7.80 3.30 0.87
CA GLY A 435 -7.69 3.28 2.33
C GLY A 435 -6.81 4.40 2.87
N ASN A 436 -5.75 4.06 3.58
CA ASN A 436 -4.75 5.04 4.02
C ASN A 436 -3.81 5.38 2.87
N PRO A 437 -3.89 6.59 2.27
CA PRO A 437 -3.11 6.93 1.09
C PRO A 437 -1.59 6.94 1.33
N ARG A 438 -1.13 7.42 2.48
CA ARG A 438 0.31 7.44 2.83
C ARG A 438 0.86 6.00 2.92
N LYS A 439 0.13 5.10 3.62
CA LYS A 439 0.51 3.68 3.73
C LYS A 439 0.49 3.01 2.35
N PHE A 440 -0.56 3.24 1.56
CA PHE A 440 -0.70 2.67 0.21
C PHE A 440 0.45 3.10 -0.71
N THR A 441 0.75 4.40 -0.79
CA THR A 441 1.82 4.94 -1.64
C THR A 441 3.18 4.34 -1.30
N ARG A 442 3.51 4.30 0.00
CA ARG A 442 4.76 3.70 0.48
C ARG A 442 4.88 2.22 0.11
N LEU A 443 3.82 1.45 0.37
CA LEU A 443 3.79 0.01 0.09
C LEU A 443 3.78 -0.27 -1.41
N SER A 444 3.01 0.50 -2.17
CA SER A 444 2.96 0.38 -3.64
C SER A 444 4.31 0.66 -4.27
N ARG A 445 5.00 1.74 -3.85
CA ARG A 445 6.35 2.08 -4.35
C ARG A 445 7.35 0.95 -4.08
N ARG A 446 7.32 0.40 -2.87
CA ARG A 446 8.17 -0.73 -2.50
C ARG A 446 7.83 -2.00 -3.28
N THR A 447 6.56 -2.35 -3.39
CA THR A 447 6.12 -3.53 -4.15
C THR A 447 6.42 -3.36 -5.63
N ALA A 448 6.13 -2.19 -6.22
CA ALA A 448 6.38 -1.89 -7.62
C ALA A 448 7.89 -1.92 -7.98
N ALA A 449 8.77 -1.58 -7.04
CA ALA A 449 10.22 -1.74 -7.25
C ALA A 449 10.65 -3.21 -7.37
N ALA A 450 9.96 -4.12 -6.69
CA ALA A 450 10.23 -5.55 -6.71
C ALA A 450 9.44 -6.30 -7.77
N LYS A 451 8.14 -6.01 -7.92
CA LYS A 451 7.17 -6.74 -8.77
C LYS A 451 6.20 -5.78 -9.44
N PRO A 452 5.81 -5.99 -10.71
CA PRO A 452 4.79 -5.19 -11.36
C PRO A 452 3.48 -5.17 -10.55
N LEU A 453 2.97 -3.96 -10.30
CA LEU A 453 1.71 -3.71 -9.63
C LEU A 453 0.76 -3.00 -10.58
N VAL A 454 -0.27 -3.69 -11.05
CA VAL A 454 -1.28 -3.15 -11.98
C VAL A 454 -2.58 -2.88 -11.22
N VAL A 455 -3.12 -1.69 -11.35
CA VAL A 455 -4.30 -1.25 -10.59
C VAL A 455 -5.36 -0.66 -11.51
N VAL A 456 -6.59 -1.13 -11.36
CA VAL A 456 -7.80 -0.41 -11.77
C VAL A 456 -8.41 0.22 -10.53
N GLN A 457 -8.57 1.52 -10.56
CA GLN A 457 -9.34 2.23 -9.55
C GLN A 457 -10.65 2.70 -10.13
N SER A 458 -11.76 2.20 -9.58
CA SER A 458 -13.10 2.62 -9.93
C SER A 458 -13.50 3.87 -9.15
N ALA A 459 -14.48 4.61 -9.69
CA ALA A 459 -15.19 5.67 -8.98
C ALA A 459 -14.42 6.94 -8.62
N GLY A 460 -13.85 7.62 -9.62
CA GLY A 460 -13.62 9.08 -9.50
C GLY A 460 -14.93 9.90 -9.36
N SER A 461 -16.09 9.29 -9.57
CA SER A 461 -17.41 9.94 -9.54
C SER A 461 -18.42 9.01 -8.88
N ALA A 462 -18.30 8.75 -7.57
CA ALA A 462 -19.36 8.02 -6.87
C ALA A 462 -20.61 8.90 -6.75
N PRO A 463 -21.81 8.39 -7.04
CA PRO A 463 -23.06 9.09 -6.77
C PRO A 463 -23.18 9.47 -5.30
N GLN A 464 -23.86 10.58 -5.01
CA GLN A 464 -24.12 11.00 -3.63
C GLN A 464 -24.80 9.86 -2.85
N GLY A 465 -24.26 9.50 -1.70
CA GLY A 465 -24.77 8.43 -0.84
C GLY A 465 -24.00 7.12 -0.89
N HIS A 466 -23.06 6.93 -1.81
CA HIS A 466 -22.18 5.76 -1.78
C HIS A 466 -21.17 5.82 -0.62
N ALA A 467 -20.93 4.66 0.01
CA ALA A 467 -20.01 4.51 1.15
C ALA A 467 -18.53 4.72 0.77
N VAL A 468 -18.21 4.83 -0.52
CA VAL A 468 -16.86 5.02 -1.05
C VAL A 468 -16.46 6.49 -0.94
N ARG A 469 -15.31 6.78 -0.33
CA ARG A 469 -14.72 8.11 -0.36
C ARG A 469 -14.28 8.45 -1.78
N ALA A 470 -15.06 9.26 -2.48
CA ALA A 470 -14.67 9.80 -3.78
C ALA A 470 -13.51 10.79 -3.60
N THR A 471 -12.50 10.69 -4.45
CA THR A 471 -11.46 11.71 -4.54
C THR A 471 -12.05 13.01 -5.12
N ARG A 472 -11.59 14.14 -4.60
CA ARG A 472 -11.92 15.47 -5.18
C ARG A 472 -10.99 15.85 -6.33
N LEU A 473 -9.93 15.07 -6.53
CA LEU A 473 -8.93 15.30 -7.56
C LEU A 473 -9.41 14.78 -8.91
N PRO A 474 -9.06 15.46 -10.02
CA PRO A 474 -9.30 14.96 -11.36
C PRO A 474 -8.68 13.59 -11.58
N HIS A 475 -9.34 12.74 -12.37
CA HIS A 475 -8.90 11.39 -12.68
C HIS A 475 -7.45 11.32 -13.22
N ALA A 476 -7.06 12.30 -14.07
CA ALA A 476 -5.69 12.41 -14.57
C ALA A 476 -4.66 12.64 -13.46
N THR A 477 -5.02 13.43 -12.45
CA THR A 477 -4.18 13.70 -11.27
C THR A 477 -3.94 12.42 -10.48
N VAL A 478 -5.02 11.69 -10.14
CA VAL A 478 -4.90 10.41 -9.42
C VAL A 478 -4.04 9.41 -10.20
N SER A 479 -4.21 9.36 -11.52
CA SER A 479 -3.38 8.52 -12.41
C SER A 479 -1.89 8.89 -12.34
N ALA A 480 -1.57 10.19 -12.36
CA ALA A 480 -0.20 10.67 -12.27
C ALA A 480 0.44 10.31 -10.91
N LEU A 481 -0.33 10.45 -9.82
CA LEU A 481 0.13 10.13 -8.47
C LEU A 481 0.40 8.63 -8.29
N LEU A 482 -0.49 7.76 -8.80
CA LEU A 482 -0.28 6.31 -8.76
C LEU A 482 0.96 5.91 -9.57
N ARG A 483 1.16 6.51 -10.76
CA ARG A 483 2.36 6.27 -11.57
C ARG A 483 3.65 6.72 -10.89
N GLN A 484 3.63 7.83 -10.15
CA GLN A 484 4.77 8.25 -9.33
C GLN A 484 5.16 7.18 -8.31
N ALA A 485 4.18 6.48 -7.74
CA ALA A 485 4.41 5.34 -6.84
C ALA A 485 4.81 4.04 -7.58
N GLY A 486 4.99 4.07 -8.90
CA GLY A 486 5.33 2.90 -9.71
C GLY A 486 4.15 1.98 -10.04
N VAL A 487 2.95 2.41 -9.74
CA VAL A 487 1.74 1.66 -10.06
C VAL A 487 1.40 1.80 -11.53
N ILE A 488 1.24 0.68 -12.21
CA ILE A 488 0.70 0.62 -13.57
C ILE A 488 -0.81 0.83 -13.48
N ARG A 489 -1.25 2.07 -13.63
CA ARG A 489 -2.67 2.39 -13.57
C ARG A 489 -3.32 2.23 -14.93
N VAL A 490 -4.36 1.41 -14.99
CA VAL A 490 -5.17 1.15 -16.18
C VAL A 490 -6.65 1.50 -15.95
N ASP A 491 -7.41 1.70 -17.01
CA ASP A 491 -8.77 2.25 -16.93
C ASP A 491 -9.84 1.16 -16.84
N THR A 492 -9.56 -0.02 -17.37
CA THR A 492 -10.53 -1.12 -17.48
C THR A 492 -10.00 -2.44 -16.89
N ILE A 493 -10.93 -3.31 -16.48
CA ILE A 493 -10.59 -4.68 -16.04
C ILE A 493 -9.99 -5.51 -17.18
N THR A 494 -10.26 -5.15 -18.45
CA THR A 494 -9.65 -5.78 -19.62
C THR A 494 -8.16 -5.42 -19.68
N GLU A 495 -7.83 -4.14 -19.60
CA GLU A 495 -6.44 -3.68 -19.58
C GLU A 495 -5.66 -4.21 -18.37
N LEU A 496 -6.36 -4.37 -17.20
CA LEU A 496 -5.76 -4.98 -16.01
C LEU A 496 -5.26 -6.40 -16.30
N VAL A 497 -6.10 -7.21 -16.94
CA VAL A 497 -5.75 -8.59 -17.32
C VAL A 497 -4.69 -8.59 -18.41
N ASP A 498 -4.82 -7.76 -19.45
CA ASP A 498 -3.89 -7.69 -20.57
C ASP A 498 -2.46 -7.33 -20.15
N ALA A 499 -2.32 -6.29 -19.33
CA ALA A 499 -1.02 -5.90 -18.78
C ALA A 499 -0.46 -6.98 -17.84
N GLY A 500 -1.32 -7.56 -16.99
CA GLY A 500 -0.94 -8.63 -16.07
C GLY A 500 -0.38 -9.85 -16.78
N LEU A 501 -0.99 -10.26 -17.89
CA LEU A 501 -0.55 -11.42 -18.68
C LEU A 501 0.78 -11.16 -19.38
N LEU A 502 0.98 -9.96 -19.93
CA LEU A 502 2.27 -9.57 -20.50
C LEU A 502 3.38 -9.62 -19.46
N LEU A 503 3.16 -8.95 -18.34
CA LEU A 503 4.17 -8.77 -17.28
C LEU A 503 4.50 -10.07 -16.54
N ALA A 504 3.56 -11.02 -16.48
CA ALA A 504 3.80 -12.31 -15.83
C ALA A 504 4.63 -13.28 -16.69
N ARG A 505 4.77 -13.04 -17.98
CA ARG A 505 5.33 -14.02 -18.91
C ARG A 505 6.44 -13.51 -19.80
N GLN A 506 6.58 -12.19 -19.92
CA GLN A 506 7.55 -11.56 -20.79
C GLN A 506 8.53 -10.70 -20.00
N PRO A 507 9.78 -10.59 -20.45
CA PRO A 507 10.72 -9.65 -19.85
C PRO A 507 10.24 -8.22 -20.05
N LEU A 508 10.70 -7.31 -19.18
CA LEU A 508 10.44 -5.88 -19.34
C LEU A 508 11.20 -5.33 -20.56
N PRO A 509 10.57 -4.49 -21.39
CA PRO A 509 11.24 -3.88 -22.53
C PRO A 509 12.33 -2.89 -22.08
N ALA A 510 13.45 -2.87 -22.80
CA ALA A 510 14.55 -1.95 -22.52
C ALA A 510 14.21 -0.48 -22.86
N GLY A 511 13.30 -0.26 -23.80
CA GLY A 511 12.88 1.06 -24.26
C GLY A 511 11.61 1.03 -25.10
N PRO A 512 11.26 2.15 -25.77
CA PRO A 512 10.02 2.29 -26.51
C PRO A 512 10.09 1.83 -27.99
N ARG A 513 11.24 1.31 -28.48
CA ARG A 513 11.43 0.95 -29.88
C ARG A 513 10.78 -0.40 -30.19
N VAL A 514 9.85 -0.46 -31.15
CA VAL A 514 9.04 -1.63 -31.43
C VAL A 514 9.25 -2.11 -32.87
N ALA A 515 9.61 -3.38 -33.05
CA ALA A 515 9.55 -4.04 -34.34
C ALA A 515 8.16 -4.64 -34.55
N ILE A 516 7.59 -4.46 -35.75
CA ILE A 516 6.29 -5.02 -36.14
C ILE A 516 6.55 -5.95 -37.34
N LEU A 517 6.09 -7.18 -37.24
CA LEU A 517 6.19 -8.16 -38.35
C LEU A 517 4.91 -8.99 -38.43
N GLY A 518 4.51 -9.37 -39.64
CA GLY A 518 3.30 -10.16 -39.79
C GLY A 518 2.97 -10.49 -41.25
N ASN A 519 1.84 -11.16 -41.45
CA ASN A 519 1.37 -11.57 -42.77
C ASN A 519 0.19 -10.73 -43.28
N SER A 520 0.08 -9.49 -42.85
CA SER A 520 -0.92 -8.55 -43.31
C SER A 520 -0.38 -7.12 -43.18
N GLU A 521 -0.15 -6.46 -44.29
CA GLU A 521 0.29 -5.06 -44.36
C GLU A 521 -0.67 -4.14 -43.61
N SER A 522 -1.98 -4.28 -43.83
CA SER A 522 -2.99 -3.42 -43.21
C SER A 522 -2.99 -3.55 -41.69
N LEU A 523 -2.85 -4.77 -41.15
CA LEU A 523 -2.81 -5.00 -39.71
C LEU A 523 -1.47 -4.48 -39.11
N GLY A 524 -0.39 -4.60 -39.86
CA GLY A 524 0.90 -4.01 -39.53
C GLY A 524 0.83 -2.49 -39.42
N LEU A 525 0.22 -1.81 -40.39
CA LEU A 525 0.05 -0.35 -40.40
C LEU A 525 -0.89 0.13 -39.26
N LEU A 526 -1.98 -0.60 -39.01
CA LEU A 526 -2.86 -0.29 -37.86
C LEU A 526 -2.10 -0.41 -36.54
N THR A 527 -1.27 -1.42 -36.41
CA THR A 527 -0.41 -1.63 -35.21
C THR A 527 0.61 -0.51 -35.08
N TYR A 528 1.20 -0.08 -36.20
CA TYR A 528 2.15 1.05 -36.26
C TYR A 528 1.52 2.36 -35.77
N ASP A 529 0.35 2.72 -36.30
CA ASP A 529 -0.38 3.95 -35.92
C ASP A 529 -0.74 3.91 -34.43
N ARG A 530 -1.15 2.72 -33.95
CA ARG A 530 -1.47 2.57 -32.54
C ARG A 530 -0.23 2.71 -31.64
N CYS A 531 0.93 2.20 -32.06
CA CYS A 531 2.18 2.40 -31.34
C CYS A 531 2.53 3.90 -31.20
N LEU A 532 2.40 4.66 -32.29
CA LEU A 532 2.62 6.13 -32.24
C LEU A 532 1.66 6.82 -31.28
N ALA A 533 0.39 6.46 -31.31
CA ALA A 533 -0.65 7.02 -30.43
C ALA A 533 -0.37 6.77 -28.94
N GLU A 534 0.25 5.63 -28.60
CA GLU A 534 0.65 5.29 -27.22
C GLU A 534 2.06 5.79 -26.83
N GLY A 535 2.73 6.56 -27.71
CA GLY A 535 4.06 7.13 -27.45
C GLY A 535 5.22 6.14 -27.62
N LEU A 536 5.00 5.01 -28.27
CA LEU A 536 6.03 4.09 -28.67
C LEU A 536 6.72 4.56 -29.96
N ARG A 537 7.84 3.94 -30.30
CA ARG A 537 8.65 4.26 -31.50
C ARG A 537 8.73 3.02 -32.39
N PRO A 538 7.69 2.77 -33.22
CA PRO A 538 7.70 1.62 -34.10
C PRO A 538 8.63 1.83 -35.31
N ALA A 539 9.31 0.74 -35.73
CA ALA A 539 9.93 0.64 -37.04
C ALA A 539 8.84 0.38 -38.11
N PRO A 540 9.09 0.68 -39.39
CA PRO A 540 8.17 0.31 -40.47
C PRO A 540 7.81 -1.19 -40.37
N PRO A 541 6.50 -1.55 -40.50
CA PRO A 541 6.08 -2.95 -40.42
C PRO A 541 6.74 -3.82 -41.51
N LEU A 542 7.22 -5.00 -41.12
CA LEU A 542 7.69 -6.01 -42.06
C LEU A 542 6.52 -6.90 -42.48
N ASP A 543 6.05 -6.77 -43.71
CA ASP A 543 5.03 -7.63 -44.27
C ASP A 543 5.67 -8.90 -44.84
N LEU A 544 5.32 -10.06 -44.31
CA LEU A 544 5.73 -11.39 -44.76
C LEU A 544 4.79 -11.94 -45.85
N THR A 545 3.74 -11.21 -46.15
CA THR A 545 2.65 -11.58 -47.08
C THR A 545 1.72 -12.67 -46.53
N THR A 546 0.54 -12.82 -47.13
CA THR A 546 -0.46 -13.82 -46.73
C THR A 546 -0.04 -15.27 -47.01
N THR A 547 1.04 -15.48 -47.79
CA THR A 547 1.61 -16.78 -48.08
C THR A 547 2.74 -17.18 -47.15
N ALA A 548 3.04 -16.40 -46.11
CA ALA A 548 4.12 -16.64 -45.19
C ALA A 548 3.95 -18.00 -44.46
N THR A 549 5.03 -18.75 -44.41
CA THR A 549 5.14 -20.02 -43.72
C THR A 549 5.56 -19.83 -42.25
N PRO A 550 5.39 -20.83 -41.37
CA PRO A 550 5.94 -20.78 -40.01
C PRO A 550 7.44 -20.54 -39.97
N ALA A 551 8.18 -21.08 -40.96
CA ALA A 551 9.60 -20.85 -41.07
C ALA A 551 9.96 -19.37 -41.39
N ASP A 552 9.11 -18.69 -42.16
CA ASP A 552 9.31 -17.26 -42.43
C ASP A 552 9.07 -16.42 -41.18
N PHE A 553 8.01 -16.72 -40.40
CA PHE A 553 7.78 -16.10 -39.13
C PHE A 553 8.93 -16.37 -38.13
N HIS A 554 9.40 -17.61 -38.05
CA HIS A 554 10.54 -17.95 -37.19
C HIS A 554 11.78 -17.14 -37.55
N ARG A 555 12.12 -17.05 -38.85
CA ARG A 555 13.27 -16.29 -39.33
C ARG A 555 13.14 -14.80 -39.03
N ALA A 556 12.01 -14.21 -39.39
CA ALA A 556 11.75 -12.79 -39.17
C ALA A 556 11.75 -12.41 -37.67
N LEU A 557 11.14 -13.26 -36.84
CA LEU A 557 11.13 -13.03 -35.38
C LEU A 557 12.54 -13.21 -34.80
N SER A 558 13.29 -14.21 -35.22
CA SER A 558 14.68 -14.41 -34.74
C SER A 558 15.58 -13.23 -35.13
N GLN A 559 15.41 -12.66 -36.34
CA GLN A 559 16.13 -11.46 -36.77
C GLN A 559 15.75 -10.24 -35.92
N ALA A 560 14.46 -9.99 -35.72
CA ALA A 560 13.98 -8.85 -34.89
C ALA A 560 14.45 -8.98 -33.42
N LEU A 561 14.52 -10.18 -32.88
CA LEU A 561 15.01 -10.42 -31.54
C LEU A 561 16.54 -10.21 -31.42
N ALA A 562 17.30 -10.47 -32.49
CA ALA A 562 18.73 -10.20 -32.54
C ALA A 562 19.09 -8.73 -32.84
N ASP A 563 18.15 -7.94 -33.36
CA ASP A 563 18.36 -6.56 -33.78
C ASP A 563 18.37 -5.59 -32.61
N ASP A 564 19.51 -4.98 -32.28
CA ASP A 564 19.67 -4.01 -31.17
C ASP A 564 18.91 -2.68 -31.37
N THR A 565 18.31 -2.46 -32.55
CA THR A 565 17.53 -1.26 -32.85
C THR A 565 16.11 -1.33 -32.31
N CYS A 566 15.63 -2.47 -31.84
CA CYS A 566 14.30 -2.62 -31.21
C CYS A 566 14.38 -3.16 -29.76
N ASP A 567 13.38 -2.82 -28.98
CA ASP A 567 13.25 -3.17 -27.56
C ASP A 567 12.12 -4.17 -27.30
N ALA A 568 11.20 -4.33 -28.27
CA ALA A 568 10.07 -5.25 -28.22
C ALA A 568 9.62 -5.65 -29.63
N VAL A 569 8.96 -6.79 -29.76
CA VAL A 569 8.44 -7.28 -31.04
C VAL A 569 6.94 -7.55 -30.94
N VAL A 570 6.18 -7.00 -31.90
CA VAL A 570 4.76 -7.29 -32.07
C VAL A 570 4.59 -8.09 -33.36
N VAL A 571 4.09 -9.31 -33.24
CA VAL A 571 3.78 -10.19 -34.36
C VAL A 571 2.30 -10.07 -34.70
N THR A 572 1.97 -9.73 -35.95
CA THR A 572 0.59 -9.66 -36.42
C THR A 572 0.31 -10.86 -37.32
N ALA A 573 -0.64 -11.73 -36.91
CA ALA A 573 -0.96 -12.94 -37.61
C ALA A 573 -2.44 -13.01 -37.98
N ILE A 574 -2.73 -13.19 -39.25
CA ILE A 574 -4.07 -13.55 -39.74
C ILE A 574 -4.06 -15.03 -40.18
N PRO A 575 -5.20 -15.75 -40.03
CA PRO A 575 -5.32 -17.16 -40.49
C PRO A 575 -5.03 -17.26 -41.98
N THR A 576 -4.22 -18.21 -42.36
CA THR A 576 -4.00 -18.55 -43.77
C THR A 576 -5.14 -19.43 -44.30
N ILE A 577 -5.65 -19.13 -45.51
CA ILE A 577 -6.76 -19.83 -46.12
C ILE A 577 -6.27 -20.52 -47.41
N GLY A 578 -6.57 -21.80 -47.62
CA GLY A 578 -6.24 -22.52 -48.83
C GLY A 578 -5.72 -23.95 -48.60
N GLU A 579 -5.37 -24.66 -49.69
CA GLU A 579 -4.84 -26.02 -49.64
C GLU A 579 -3.45 -26.16 -48.96
N GLY A 580 -2.81 -25.04 -48.64
CA GLY A 580 -1.57 -24.96 -47.87
C GLY A 580 -1.77 -24.26 -46.49
N ALA A 581 -2.99 -24.23 -45.95
CA ALA A 581 -3.25 -23.59 -44.68
C ALA A 581 -2.41 -24.22 -43.57
N VAL A 582 -1.54 -23.42 -43.00
CA VAL A 582 -0.67 -23.84 -41.90
C VAL A 582 -1.50 -23.93 -40.63
N GLY A 583 -1.34 -25.02 -39.91
CA GLY A 583 -2.03 -25.20 -38.63
C GLY A 583 -1.51 -24.21 -37.57
N ASP A 584 -2.43 -23.63 -36.79
CA ASP A 584 -2.11 -22.70 -35.68
C ASP A 584 -1.06 -23.27 -34.72
N GLY A 585 -0.98 -24.60 -34.57
CA GLY A 585 0.03 -25.29 -33.77
C GLY A 585 1.43 -25.13 -34.29
N GLU A 586 1.62 -25.20 -35.62
CA GLU A 586 2.96 -25.09 -36.26
C GLU A 586 3.46 -23.63 -36.18
N LEU A 587 2.57 -22.65 -36.38
CA LEU A 587 2.94 -21.25 -36.24
C LEU A 587 3.28 -20.92 -34.78
N ALA A 588 2.51 -21.43 -33.82
CA ALA A 588 2.77 -21.27 -32.40
C ALA A 588 4.13 -21.84 -31.99
N GLU A 589 4.48 -23.02 -32.52
CA GLU A 589 5.78 -23.68 -32.28
C GLU A 589 6.94 -22.88 -32.87
N ALA A 590 6.78 -22.41 -34.11
CA ALA A 590 7.77 -21.56 -34.77
C ALA A 590 8.06 -20.26 -33.99
N LEU A 591 6.99 -19.59 -33.51
CA LEU A 591 7.14 -18.37 -32.72
C LEU A 591 7.79 -18.65 -31.35
N ARG A 592 7.43 -19.77 -30.69
CA ARG A 592 8.05 -20.16 -29.41
C ARG A 592 9.52 -20.48 -29.58
N SER A 593 9.86 -21.32 -30.59
CA SER A 593 11.23 -21.69 -30.84
C SER A 593 12.13 -20.47 -31.15
N ALA A 594 11.62 -19.52 -31.93
CA ALA A 594 12.34 -18.25 -32.17
C ALA A 594 12.53 -17.41 -30.88
N ALA A 595 11.54 -17.41 -30.00
CA ALA A 595 11.58 -16.62 -28.76
C ALA A 595 12.44 -17.27 -27.67
N GLU A 596 12.59 -18.60 -27.65
CA GLU A 596 13.42 -19.32 -26.66
C GLU A 596 14.90 -19.02 -26.79
N GLY A 597 15.36 -18.69 -28.00
CA GLY A 597 16.75 -18.30 -28.25
C GLY A 597 17.14 -16.89 -27.81
N ALA A 598 16.19 -16.06 -27.40
CA ALA A 598 16.43 -14.65 -27.12
C ALA A 598 15.72 -14.19 -25.82
N HIS A 599 16.50 -13.89 -24.79
CA HIS A 599 15.97 -13.68 -23.43
C HIS A 599 15.68 -12.21 -23.05
N GLY A 600 15.97 -11.23 -23.89
CA GLY A 600 15.98 -9.81 -23.47
C GLY A 600 14.77 -8.98 -23.90
N LYS A 601 13.98 -9.39 -24.90
CA LYS A 601 12.91 -8.57 -25.48
C LYS A 601 11.55 -9.22 -25.38
N PRO A 602 10.48 -8.50 -25.00
CA PRO A 602 9.13 -9.04 -25.00
C PRO A 602 8.61 -9.28 -26.43
N VAL A 603 7.87 -10.36 -26.61
CA VAL A 603 7.17 -10.74 -27.83
C VAL A 603 5.69 -10.80 -27.53
N LEU A 604 4.87 -10.12 -28.33
CA LEU A 604 3.43 -10.13 -28.29
C LEU A 604 2.86 -10.56 -29.63
N VAL A 605 1.77 -11.31 -29.62
CA VAL A 605 1.05 -11.70 -30.84
C VAL A 605 -0.28 -10.99 -30.89
N VAL A 606 -0.59 -10.36 -32.01
CA VAL A 606 -1.94 -9.88 -32.37
C VAL A 606 -2.51 -10.89 -33.33
N HIS A 607 -3.59 -11.56 -32.93
CA HIS A 607 -4.26 -12.57 -33.75
C HIS A 607 -5.73 -12.21 -33.93
N VAL A 608 -6.15 -11.97 -35.17
CA VAL A 608 -7.54 -11.63 -35.48
C VAL A 608 -8.39 -12.90 -35.42
N GLU A 609 -9.09 -13.00 -34.36
CA GLU A 609 -10.08 -14.02 -33.97
C GLU A 609 -10.44 -15.07 -34.98
N LEU A 610 -10.00 -16.25 -34.95
CA LEU A 610 -10.64 -17.49 -35.43
C LEU A 610 -9.57 -18.57 -35.55
N GLY A 611 -9.28 -19.26 -34.50
CA GLY A 611 -8.37 -20.38 -34.59
C GLY A 611 -7.68 -20.70 -33.26
N GLY A 612 -7.00 -21.82 -33.25
CA GLY A 612 -6.31 -22.35 -32.10
C GLY A 612 -4.95 -21.69 -31.80
N LEU A 613 -4.52 -20.63 -32.54
CA LEU A 613 -3.16 -20.06 -32.36
C LEU A 613 -2.92 -19.58 -30.94
N ALA A 614 -3.90 -18.90 -30.38
CA ALA A 614 -3.79 -18.45 -29.01
C ALA A 614 -3.76 -19.61 -28.00
N GLU A 615 -4.51 -20.68 -28.26
CA GLU A 615 -4.48 -21.92 -27.48
C GLU A 615 -3.14 -22.65 -27.64
N ALA A 616 -2.65 -22.74 -28.86
CA ALA A 616 -1.38 -23.35 -29.18
C ALA A 616 -0.19 -22.60 -28.57
N LEU A 617 -0.19 -21.26 -28.58
CA LEU A 617 0.82 -20.43 -27.90
C LEU A 617 0.79 -20.60 -26.37
N SER A 618 -0.37 -20.98 -25.82
CA SER A 618 -0.53 -21.21 -24.39
C SER A 618 -0.26 -22.63 -23.94
N ALA A 619 -0.17 -23.59 -24.84
CA ALA A 619 0.07 -25.00 -24.57
C ALA A 619 1.58 -25.32 -24.44
N ALA A 620 2.31 -24.57 -23.62
CA ALA A 620 3.72 -24.83 -23.39
C ALA A 620 3.97 -26.15 -22.66
N GLY A 621 4.75 -27.03 -23.26
CA GLY A 621 5.49 -28.09 -22.56
C GLY A 621 4.68 -29.28 -22.03
N ARG A 622 3.51 -29.61 -22.60
CA ARG A 622 2.86 -30.90 -22.39
C ARG A 622 3.06 -31.79 -23.61
N THR A 623 3.81 -32.87 -23.45
CA THR A 623 3.66 -34.07 -24.27
C THR A 623 2.20 -34.49 -24.16
N ALA A 624 1.40 -34.16 -25.17
CA ALA A 624 -0.02 -34.46 -25.19
C ALA A 624 -0.23 -35.96 -25.43
N PRO A 625 -1.19 -36.58 -24.72
CA PRO A 625 -1.82 -37.80 -25.29
C PRO A 625 -2.66 -37.35 -26.50
N GLN A 626 -2.54 -38.05 -27.59
CA GLN A 626 -3.20 -37.77 -28.85
C GLN A 626 -4.73 -37.64 -28.68
N PRO A 627 -5.39 -36.65 -29.29
CA PRO A 627 -6.84 -36.57 -29.25
C PRO A 627 -7.43 -37.63 -30.18
N HIS A 628 -8.29 -38.44 -29.62
CA HIS A 628 -9.20 -39.26 -30.42
C HIS A 628 -10.12 -38.34 -31.22
N VAL A 629 -10.01 -38.35 -32.51
CA VAL A 629 -10.88 -37.72 -33.48
C VAL A 629 -12.30 -38.31 -33.33
N MET A 630 -13.21 -37.54 -32.80
CA MET A 630 -14.66 -37.84 -32.96
C MET A 630 -15.21 -37.10 -34.19
N ALA A 631 -15.67 -37.88 -35.14
CA ALA A 631 -16.34 -37.38 -36.33
C ALA A 631 -17.66 -36.61 -35.99
N PRO A 632 -18.09 -35.63 -36.79
CA PRO A 632 -19.29 -34.85 -36.53
C PRO A 632 -20.55 -35.68 -36.86
N GLY A 633 -21.33 -36.00 -35.83
CA GLY A 633 -22.63 -36.65 -35.91
C GLY A 633 -23.77 -35.65 -35.65
N ALA A 634 -24.69 -35.68 -36.58
CA ALA A 634 -25.87 -34.84 -36.80
C ALA A 634 -26.79 -34.63 -35.58
N PHE A 635 -27.41 -33.43 -35.56
CA PHE A 635 -28.55 -33.06 -34.71
C PHE A 635 -29.75 -34.05 -34.85
N GLY A 636 -30.27 -34.51 -33.72
CA GLY A 636 -31.53 -35.24 -33.64
C GLY A 636 -32.08 -35.18 -32.21
N GLY A 637 -33.30 -34.66 -32.09
CA GLY A 637 -34.03 -34.33 -30.87
C GLY A 637 -34.49 -35.51 -30.00
N PRO A 638 -35.26 -35.29 -28.93
CA PRO A 638 -35.29 -36.13 -27.74
C PRO A 638 -36.21 -37.34 -27.84
N ARG A 639 -35.79 -38.50 -27.35
CA ARG A 639 -36.67 -39.62 -27.03
C ARG A 639 -36.36 -40.22 -25.64
N ARG A 640 -37.48 -40.53 -24.96
CA ARG A 640 -37.67 -41.05 -23.62
C ARG A 640 -37.13 -42.49 -23.43
N PRO A 641 -37.04 -42.96 -22.18
CA PRO A 641 -36.25 -44.11 -21.75
C PRO A 641 -36.98 -45.46 -21.95
N ARG A 642 -36.19 -46.50 -22.10
CA ARG A 642 -36.64 -47.90 -21.94
C ARG A 642 -35.68 -48.73 -21.10
N THR A 643 -36.28 -49.39 -20.21
CA THR A 643 -35.84 -50.31 -19.16
C THR A 643 -35.24 -51.65 -19.64
N ALA A 644 -34.52 -52.26 -18.72
CA ALA A 644 -34.27 -53.70 -18.41
C ALA A 644 -33.13 -54.44 -19.13
N THR A 645 -32.20 -54.80 -18.41
CA THR A 645 -31.79 -55.93 -17.55
C THR A 645 -30.96 -57.03 -18.24
N PRO A 646 -30.28 -57.95 -17.54
CA PRO A 646 -28.80 -58.14 -17.64
C PRO A 646 -28.45 -59.59 -18.05
N GLN A 647 -27.19 -59.79 -18.34
CA GLN A 647 -26.55 -61.17 -18.28
C GLN A 647 -25.07 -60.98 -18.60
N SER A 648 -24.22 -61.29 -17.74
CA SER A 648 -23.68 -62.49 -17.13
C SER A 648 -22.34 -62.93 -17.74
N ALA A 649 -21.37 -62.97 -16.83
CA ALA A 649 -20.42 -64.05 -16.56
C ALA A 649 -18.99 -63.99 -17.22
N ALA A 650 -18.04 -63.92 -16.31
CA ALA A 650 -16.86 -64.77 -16.14
C ALA A 650 -15.67 -64.49 -17.14
N ASP A 651 -14.48 -64.21 -16.70
CA ASP A 651 -13.57 -65.07 -15.95
C ASP A 651 -12.27 -64.31 -15.59
N THR A 652 -11.80 -64.61 -14.41
CA THR A 652 -10.51 -64.19 -13.80
C THR A 652 -9.53 -65.39 -13.88
N PRO A 653 -8.28 -65.30 -13.37
CA PRO A 653 -7.01 -64.67 -13.76
C PRO A 653 -5.91 -65.70 -14.13
N PRO A 654 -4.61 -65.61 -14.07
CA PRO A 654 -3.80 -65.37 -12.86
C PRO A 654 -2.39 -64.69 -13.00
N ALA A 655 -1.93 -64.24 -11.85
CA ALA A 655 -0.63 -64.42 -11.18
C ALA A 655 0.66 -63.67 -11.66
N ALA A 656 1.17 -62.96 -10.69
CA ALA A 656 2.57 -62.52 -10.52
C ALA A 656 3.53 -63.72 -10.38
N PRO A 657 4.88 -63.56 -10.42
CA PRO A 657 5.57 -63.15 -9.18
C PRO A 657 6.91 -62.40 -9.32
N THR A 658 7.25 -61.68 -8.26
CA THR A 658 8.51 -61.61 -7.46
C THR A 658 9.83 -61.36 -8.17
N ALA A 659 10.72 -60.45 -7.78
CA ALA A 659 11.51 -60.45 -6.56
C ALA A 659 12.47 -59.25 -6.51
N ARG A 660 12.70 -58.75 -5.33
CA ARG A 660 13.91 -58.00 -4.87
C ARG A 660 15.10 -58.95 -4.72
N PRO A 661 16.40 -58.53 -4.56
CA PRO A 661 16.89 -57.79 -3.43
C PRO A 661 18.05 -56.81 -3.73
N ALA A 662 18.17 -55.78 -2.93
CA ALA A 662 19.15 -55.43 -1.85
C ALA A 662 20.64 -55.55 -2.15
N ALA A 663 21.39 -54.50 -1.91
CA ALA A 663 22.52 -54.40 -0.98
C ALA A 663 23.26 -53.05 -1.09
N SER A 664 23.37 -52.35 0.01
CA SER A 664 24.51 -51.48 0.37
C SER A 664 25.70 -52.38 0.77
N PRO A 665 26.97 -51.94 1.01
CA PRO A 665 27.36 -50.86 1.90
C PRO A 665 28.72 -50.18 1.65
N SER A 666 29.03 -49.27 2.59
CA SER A 666 30.32 -48.92 3.24
C SER A 666 31.20 -47.85 2.58
N ALA A 667 31.47 -46.78 3.27
CA ALA A 667 32.28 -46.42 4.44
C ALA A 667 33.76 -46.12 4.08
N GLY A 668 34.21 -45.00 4.64
CA GLY A 668 35.63 -44.61 4.69
C GLY A 668 35.75 -43.08 4.82
N SER A 669 35.70 -42.47 5.90
CA SER A 669 36.61 -42.28 7.07
C SER A 669 37.89 -41.49 6.78
N ALA A 670 37.98 -40.39 7.52
CA ALA A 670 39.19 -39.74 8.12
C ALA A 670 39.93 -38.72 7.21
N VAL A 671 40.35 -37.53 7.70
CA VAL A 671 41.11 -37.13 8.87
C VAL A 671 41.22 -35.58 8.84
N ARG A 672 41.06 -34.92 10.00
CA ARG A 672 41.68 -33.61 10.31
C ARG A 672 43.16 -33.78 10.67
N PRO A 673 44.03 -32.79 10.50
CA PRO A 673 44.39 -31.90 11.57
C PRO A 673 44.74 -30.46 11.07
N GLY A 674 44.77 -29.42 11.84
CA GLY A 674 45.55 -28.97 12.91
C GLY A 674 45.50 -27.44 12.98
N ALA A 675 45.28 -26.90 14.15
CA ALA A 675 45.35 -25.48 14.47
C ALA A 675 46.77 -25.01 14.67
N VAL A 676 47.08 -23.75 14.33
CA VAL A 676 48.18 -22.95 14.91
C VAL A 676 47.81 -21.44 14.81
N PRO A 677 48.39 -20.51 15.65
CA PRO A 677 47.61 -19.57 16.43
C PRO A 677 47.64 -18.11 15.95
N ALA A 678 46.85 -17.30 16.64
CA ALA A 678 46.63 -15.88 16.44
C ALA A 678 47.89 -15.01 16.72
N ALA A 679 48.04 -13.92 15.99
CA ALA A 679 48.78 -12.73 16.39
C ALA A 679 47.91 -11.45 16.17
N PRO A 680 48.08 -10.38 16.94
CA PRO A 680 47.05 -9.38 17.23
C PRO A 680 47.13 -8.10 16.41
N GLY A 681 45.95 -7.46 16.26
CA GLY A 681 45.85 -6.01 16.12
C GLY A 681 45.77 -5.45 14.71
N ALA A 682 44.55 -5.26 14.22
CA ALA A 682 44.24 -4.20 13.27
C ALA A 682 42.84 -3.69 13.53
N ALA A 683 42.73 -2.36 13.64
CA ALA A 683 41.52 -1.62 13.91
C ALA A 683 40.38 -1.98 12.92
N ARG A 684 39.20 -2.33 13.45
CA ARG A 684 38.02 -2.57 12.67
C ARG A 684 37.43 -1.22 12.22
N THR A 685 37.48 -0.99 10.93
CA THR A 685 36.64 -0.01 10.23
C THR A 685 35.17 -0.42 10.42
N PRO A 686 34.24 0.52 10.65
CA PRO A 686 32.82 0.18 10.74
C PRO A 686 32.32 -0.37 9.40
N PRO A 687 31.42 -1.36 9.41
CA PRO A 687 30.86 -1.90 8.17
C PRO A 687 30.02 -0.83 7.47
N ALA A 688 30.24 -0.68 6.19
CA ALA A 688 29.41 0.12 5.29
C ALA A 688 27.93 -0.28 5.40
N PRO A 689 26.98 0.64 5.09
CA PRO A 689 25.57 0.32 5.12
C PRO A 689 25.29 -0.83 4.17
N VAL A 690 24.60 -1.84 4.67
CA VAL A 690 24.12 -2.98 3.90
C VAL A 690 23.09 -2.45 2.90
N THR A 691 23.53 -2.14 1.68
CA THR A 691 22.65 -2.09 0.53
C THR A 691 22.12 -3.51 0.35
N GLU A 692 20.85 -3.74 0.66
CA GLU A 692 20.18 -4.98 0.26
C GLU A 692 20.32 -5.12 -1.27
N ASP A 693 21.16 -6.07 -1.68
CA ASP A 693 21.25 -6.51 -3.06
C ASP A 693 19.84 -6.91 -3.53
N VAL A 694 19.21 -6.04 -4.30
CA VAL A 694 18.02 -6.38 -5.09
C VAL A 694 18.50 -7.37 -6.14
N ARG A 695 18.50 -8.67 -5.80
CA ARG A 695 18.69 -9.73 -6.77
C ARG A 695 17.65 -9.56 -7.86
N PRO A 696 18.04 -9.46 -9.13
CA PRO A 696 17.10 -9.57 -10.22
C PRO A 696 16.39 -10.93 -10.11
N PRO A 697 15.08 -10.99 -10.40
CA PRO A 697 14.36 -12.26 -10.36
C PRO A 697 15.10 -13.27 -11.21
N ALA A 698 15.38 -14.45 -10.64
CA ALA A 698 16.08 -15.53 -11.31
C ALA A 698 15.37 -15.85 -12.63
N ALA A 699 16.12 -15.86 -13.74
CA ALA A 699 15.62 -16.26 -15.05
C ALA A 699 15.04 -17.67 -14.93
N GLN A 700 13.74 -17.79 -15.11
CA GLN A 700 13.02 -19.06 -15.03
C GLN A 700 13.37 -19.89 -16.26
N SER A 701 13.93 -21.07 -16.06
CA SER A 701 14.13 -22.11 -17.07
C SER A 701 12.81 -22.82 -17.39
N GLY A 702 11.82 -22.09 -17.88
CA GLY A 702 10.55 -22.61 -18.36
C GLY A 702 10.28 -22.09 -19.76
N SER A 703 9.63 -22.90 -20.60
CA SER A 703 9.19 -22.49 -21.93
C SER A 703 8.50 -21.12 -21.89
N ARG A 704 9.01 -20.17 -22.67
CA ARG A 704 8.55 -18.79 -22.70
C ARG A 704 7.17 -18.71 -23.34
N LEU A 705 6.15 -18.35 -22.56
CA LEU A 705 4.80 -18.19 -23.06
C LEU A 705 4.62 -16.82 -23.70
N ILE A 706 4.16 -16.80 -24.95
CA ILE A 706 3.92 -15.60 -25.72
C ILE A 706 2.43 -15.21 -25.56
N PRO A 707 2.12 -14.00 -25.04
CA PRO A 707 0.73 -13.55 -24.92
C PRO A 707 0.16 -13.23 -26.30
N ALA A 708 -1.06 -13.69 -26.54
CA ALA A 708 -1.82 -13.39 -27.76
C ALA A 708 -3.01 -12.48 -27.42
N TYR A 709 -3.20 -11.47 -28.26
CA TYR A 709 -4.24 -10.45 -28.11
C TYR A 709 -5.17 -10.45 -29.34
N PRO A 710 -6.49 -10.25 -29.14
CA PRO A 710 -7.44 -10.26 -30.26
C PRO A 710 -7.43 -8.98 -31.09
N ALA A 711 -6.72 -7.94 -30.64
CA ALA A 711 -6.66 -6.65 -31.32
C ALA A 711 -5.34 -5.92 -31.01
N ALA A 712 -4.86 -5.16 -32.01
CA ALA A 712 -3.63 -4.37 -31.91
C ALA A 712 -3.64 -3.39 -30.74
N GLU A 713 -4.79 -2.72 -30.51
CA GLU A 713 -4.96 -1.73 -29.46
C GLU A 713 -4.67 -2.32 -28.07
N ARG A 714 -5.09 -3.55 -27.84
CA ARG A 714 -4.90 -4.23 -26.56
C ARG A 714 -3.44 -4.62 -26.32
N ALA A 715 -2.79 -5.20 -27.34
CA ALA A 715 -1.39 -5.58 -27.29
C ALA A 715 -0.49 -4.35 -27.08
N VAL A 716 -0.69 -3.32 -27.91
CA VAL A 716 0.11 -2.09 -27.88
C VAL A 716 -0.08 -1.33 -26.58
N ARG A 717 -1.32 -1.26 -26.08
CA ARG A 717 -1.61 -0.61 -24.78
C ARG A 717 -0.88 -1.32 -23.64
N ALA A 718 -0.95 -2.66 -23.58
CA ALA A 718 -0.24 -3.45 -22.58
C ALA A 718 1.28 -3.25 -22.67
N LEU A 719 1.84 -3.22 -23.90
CA LEU A 719 3.25 -2.96 -24.14
C LEU A 719 3.66 -1.54 -23.70
N ALA A 720 2.86 -0.53 -24.01
CA ALA A 720 3.14 0.85 -23.62
C ALA A 720 3.20 1.01 -22.09
N GLU A 721 2.29 0.38 -21.36
CA GLU A 721 2.33 0.39 -19.90
C GLU A 721 3.55 -0.38 -19.35
N ALA A 722 3.96 -1.48 -19.98
CA ALA A 722 5.18 -2.19 -19.61
C ALA A 722 6.45 -1.33 -19.86
N VAL A 723 6.50 -0.56 -20.95
CA VAL A 723 7.61 0.37 -21.26
C VAL A 723 7.68 1.48 -20.19
N LYS A 724 6.55 2.10 -19.86
CA LYS A 724 6.48 3.15 -18.83
C LYS A 724 6.93 2.62 -17.46
N TYR A 725 6.49 1.42 -17.12
CA TYR A 725 6.90 0.77 -15.86
C TYR A 725 8.39 0.43 -15.85
N ALA A 726 8.91 -0.11 -16.95
CA ALA A 726 10.34 -0.40 -17.07
C ALA A 726 11.21 0.85 -16.95
N GLN A 727 10.74 1.98 -17.52
CA GLN A 727 11.40 3.28 -17.38
C GLN A 727 11.35 3.74 -15.91
N TRP A 728 10.17 3.75 -15.30
CA TRP A 728 10.03 4.12 -13.88
C TRP A 728 10.93 3.28 -12.98
N ARG A 729 11.02 1.97 -13.24
CA ARG A 729 11.85 1.06 -12.44
C ARG A 729 13.34 1.39 -12.53
N ARG A 730 13.83 1.83 -13.68
CA ARG A 730 15.21 2.32 -13.83
C ARG A 730 15.44 3.64 -13.10
N GLU A 731 14.50 4.55 -13.18
CA GLU A 731 14.56 5.85 -12.51
C GLU A 731 14.44 5.73 -10.98
N SER A 732 13.68 4.73 -10.49
CA SER A 732 13.44 4.49 -9.05
C SER A 732 14.63 3.90 -8.29
N VAL A 733 15.71 3.50 -8.96
CA VAL A 733 16.96 3.02 -8.33
C VAL A 733 17.58 4.12 -7.48
N ASP A 734 17.44 5.38 -7.90
CA ASP A 734 17.82 6.55 -7.12
C ASP A 734 16.60 7.49 -7.00
N PRO A 735 15.82 7.36 -5.91
CA PRO A 735 14.58 8.12 -5.75
C PRO A 735 14.81 9.60 -5.38
N GLY A 736 16.04 10.03 -5.19
CA GLY A 736 16.37 11.33 -4.62
C GLY A 736 16.24 11.35 -3.09
N LYS A 737 16.48 12.50 -2.50
CA LYS A 737 16.43 12.74 -1.06
C LYS A 737 15.41 13.83 -0.74
N VAL A 738 14.77 13.73 0.40
CA VAL A 738 14.07 14.86 1.01
C VAL A 738 15.14 15.71 1.72
N PRO A 739 15.37 16.95 1.28
CA PRO A 739 16.41 17.76 1.90
C PRO A 739 16.08 18.12 3.35
N GLU A 740 17.08 18.19 4.19
CA GLU A 740 17.01 18.78 5.53
C GLU A 740 17.38 20.25 5.45
N TYR A 741 16.71 21.08 6.24
CA TYR A 741 16.91 22.52 6.29
C TYR A 741 17.11 22.94 7.75
N ASP A 742 18.26 23.49 8.07
CA ASP A 742 18.62 23.92 9.43
C ASP A 742 17.84 25.18 9.89
N ASP A 743 17.20 25.90 8.96
CA ASP A 743 16.45 27.13 9.22
C ASP A 743 14.93 26.89 9.42
N ILE A 744 14.46 25.65 9.42
CA ILE A 744 13.08 25.29 9.71
C ILE A 744 12.85 25.22 11.22
N ASP A 745 11.84 25.96 11.70
CA ASP A 745 11.36 25.92 13.08
C ASP A 745 10.07 25.09 13.17
N GLU A 746 10.21 23.76 13.08
CA GLU A 746 9.09 22.80 13.13
C GLU A 746 8.31 22.90 14.45
N LYS A 747 9.04 23.04 15.58
CA LYS A 747 8.43 23.13 16.90
C LYS A 747 7.61 24.40 17.07
N GLY A 748 8.16 25.56 16.68
CA GLY A 748 7.41 26.81 16.73
C GLY A 748 6.21 26.83 15.79
N ALA A 749 6.29 26.13 14.64
CA ALA A 749 5.15 25.96 13.76
C ALA A 749 4.06 25.10 14.42
N ALA A 750 4.40 24.00 15.08
CA ALA A 750 3.45 23.13 15.79
C ALA A 750 2.72 23.90 16.94
N GLU A 751 3.46 24.69 17.73
CA GLU A 751 2.91 25.53 18.80
C GLU A 751 1.92 26.58 18.24
N LEU A 752 2.28 27.21 17.12
CA LEU A 752 1.42 28.19 16.45
C LEU A 752 0.14 27.53 15.91
N ILE A 753 0.25 26.37 15.24
CA ILE A 753 -0.89 25.61 14.71
C ILE A 753 -1.83 25.19 15.84
N GLY A 754 -1.28 24.63 16.94
CA GLY A 754 -2.08 24.24 18.10
C GLY A 754 -2.89 25.39 18.68
N THR A 755 -2.25 26.56 18.90
CA THR A 755 -2.93 27.77 19.39
C THR A 755 -4.02 28.28 18.45
N LEU A 756 -3.80 28.17 17.13
CA LEU A 756 -4.78 28.61 16.13
C LEU A 756 -5.99 27.67 16.07
N LEU A 757 -5.77 26.36 16.20
CA LEU A 757 -6.86 25.37 16.18
C LEU A 757 -7.75 25.40 17.42
N GLU A 758 -7.29 25.93 18.56
CA GLU A 758 -8.14 26.20 19.72
C GLU A 758 -9.30 27.17 19.41
N ARG A 759 -9.19 27.96 18.33
CA ARG A 759 -10.22 28.92 17.89
C ARG A 759 -11.37 28.31 17.07
N GLY A 760 -11.23 27.06 16.61
CA GLY A 760 -12.27 26.33 15.86
C GLY A 760 -11.75 25.22 14.95
N ASP A 761 -12.65 24.30 14.59
CA ASP A 761 -12.38 23.06 13.84
C ASP A 761 -12.02 23.23 12.36
N GLY A 762 -11.77 24.42 11.87
CA GLY A 762 -11.36 24.70 10.50
C GLY A 762 -11.20 26.18 10.24
N LEU A 763 -9.99 26.60 10.00
CA LEU A 763 -9.63 28.03 9.91
C LEU A 763 -8.87 28.30 8.62
N THR A 764 -9.28 29.31 7.87
CA THR A 764 -8.42 29.92 6.87
C THR A 764 -7.68 31.07 7.55
N LEU A 765 -6.36 30.97 7.57
CA LEU A 765 -5.50 31.91 8.27
C LEU A 765 -5.56 33.32 7.67
N GLY A 766 -5.47 34.31 8.54
CA GLY A 766 -5.25 35.70 8.14
C GLY A 766 -3.87 35.89 7.54
N THR A 767 -3.63 37.09 6.96
CA THR A 767 -2.36 37.37 6.28
C THR A 767 -1.15 37.27 7.23
N GLU A 768 -1.27 37.82 8.44
CA GLU A 768 -0.17 37.81 9.43
C GLU A 768 0.14 36.40 9.90
N GLU A 769 -0.89 35.61 10.24
CA GLU A 769 -0.77 34.21 10.68
C GLU A 769 -0.18 33.35 9.56
N THR A 770 -0.62 33.57 8.31
CA THR A 770 -0.08 32.88 7.13
C THR A 770 1.42 33.19 6.94
N CYS A 771 1.81 34.46 7.05
CA CYS A 771 3.22 34.87 6.94
C CYS A 771 4.07 34.31 8.10
N ALA A 772 3.52 34.30 9.33
CA ALA A 772 4.21 33.76 10.48
C ALA A 772 4.47 32.25 10.33
N LEU A 773 3.46 31.49 9.92
CA LEU A 773 3.59 30.04 9.74
C LEU A 773 4.55 29.70 8.59
N LEU A 774 4.38 30.32 7.40
CA LEU A 774 5.25 30.08 6.24
C LEU A 774 6.69 30.52 6.50
N GLY A 775 6.87 31.61 7.26
CA GLY A 775 8.20 32.09 7.68
C GLY A 775 8.98 31.09 8.53
N ARG A 776 8.30 30.25 9.34
CA ARG A 776 8.93 29.17 10.11
C ARG A 776 9.55 28.08 9.23
N TYR A 777 9.06 27.99 7.99
CA TYR A 777 9.57 27.06 6.96
C TYR A 777 10.46 27.74 5.92
N GLY A 778 10.95 28.98 6.22
CA GLY A 778 11.82 29.72 5.31
C GLY A 778 11.14 30.16 4.03
N ILE A 779 9.80 30.30 4.02
CA ILE A 779 9.01 30.76 2.89
C ILE A 779 8.58 32.23 3.10
N PRO A 780 9.36 33.21 2.63
CA PRO A 780 9.03 34.60 2.83
C PRO A 780 7.89 35.04 1.88
N VAL A 781 6.80 35.53 2.43
CA VAL A 781 5.71 36.16 1.68
C VAL A 781 5.87 37.67 1.66
N HIS A 782 5.82 38.28 0.47
CA HIS A 782 5.89 39.72 0.34
C HIS A 782 4.68 40.39 1.02
N ARG A 783 4.97 41.28 1.96
CA ARG A 783 3.93 42.00 2.71
C ARG A 783 3.10 42.88 1.76
N ALA A 784 1.78 42.76 1.88
CA ALA A 784 0.82 43.65 1.24
C ALA A 784 0.16 44.51 2.34
N LEU A 785 0.34 45.82 2.28
CA LEU A 785 -0.14 46.74 3.30
C LEU A 785 -1.51 47.29 2.89
N PRO A 786 -2.55 47.18 3.74
CA PRO A 786 -3.86 47.73 3.50
C PRO A 786 -3.77 49.24 3.32
N SER A 787 -4.41 49.76 2.30
CA SER A 787 -4.32 51.17 1.90
C SER A 787 -5.72 51.73 1.65
N PRO A 788 -6.52 51.97 2.68
CA PRO A 788 -7.92 52.42 2.57
C PRO A 788 -8.03 53.88 2.05
N THR A 789 -6.96 54.64 2.09
CA THR A 789 -6.92 56.02 1.57
C THR A 789 -5.67 56.26 0.75
N PRO A 790 -5.63 57.30 -0.13
CA PRO A 790 -4.44 57.65 -0.87
C PRO A 790 -3.24 57.96 0.02
N GLU A 791 -3.45 58.57 1.19
CA GLU A 791 -2.39 58.88 2.16
C GLU A 791 -1.85 57.62 2.80
N ALA A 792 -2.70 56.68 3.14
CA ALA A 792 -2.29 55.38 3.64
C ALA A 792 -1.48 54.59 2.58
N ALA A 793 -1.86 54.74 1.28
CA ALA A 793 -1.13 54.12 0.21
C ALA A 793 0.28 54.72 0.06
N VAL A 794 0.41 56.03 0.18
CA VAL A 794 1.72 56.70 0.13
C VAL A 794 2.58 56.32 1.33
N SER A 795 2.04 56.30 2.53
CA SER A 795 2.75 55.82 3.72
C SER A 795 3.22 54.40 3.58
N ALA A 796 2.36 53.49 3.10
CA ALA A 796 2.70 52.10 2.85
C ALA A 796 3.82 51.96 1.82
N ALA A 797 3.77 52.79 0.74
CA ALA A 797 4.81 52.77 -0.29
C ALA A 797 6.15 53.31 0.24
N ALA A 798 6.13 54.29 1.13
CA ALA A 798 7.35 54.80 1.75
C ALA A 798 8.01 53.72 2.64
N ASP A 799 7.20 52.97 3.41
CA ASP A 799 7.67 51.85 4.27
C ASP A 799 8.23 50.68 3.44
N LEU A 800 7.60 50.34 2.31
CA LEU A 800 7.99 49.23 1.44
C LEU A 800 9.15 49.57 0.48
N GLY A 801 9.31 50.85 0.14
CA GLY A 801 10.25 51.35 -0.88
C GLY A 801 9.72 51.20 -2.30
N TYR A 802 9.83 52.28 -3.11
CA TYR A 802 9.48 52.28 -4.53
C TYR A 802 10.49 51.46 -5.37
N PRO A 803 10.03 50.85 -6.49
CA PRO A 803 8.69 50.88 -7.04
C PRO A 803 7.72 49.95 -6.34
N VAL A 804 6.41 50.28 -6.35
CA VAL A 804 5.34 49.50 -5.72
C VAL A 804 4.25 49.12 -6.73
N ALA A 805 3.45 48.14 -6.33
CA ALA A 805 2.22 47.74 -7.00
C ALA A 805 1.01 48.10 -6.10
N LEU A 806 -0.04 48.63 -6.72
CA LEU A 806 -1.33 48.89 -6.10
C LEU A 806 -2.32 47.83 -6.60
N LYS A 807 -2.97 47.12 -5.69
CA LYS A 807 -3.87 46.01 -6.01
C LYS A 807 -5.22 46.17 -5.34
N ALA A 808 -6.33 45.94 -6.06
CA ALA A 808 -7.64 45.73 -5.49
C ALA A 808 -7.77 44.25 -5.05
N THR A 809 -8.16 44.02 -3.78
CA THR A 809 -8.26 42.65 -3.23
C THR A 809 -9.71 42.21 -3.01
N ALA A 810 -10.70 42.96 -3.55
CA ALA A 810 -12.10 42.59 -3.51
C ALA A 810 -12.34 41.18 -4.10
N PRO A 811 -13.20 40.33 -3.52
CA PRO A 811 -13.39 38.96 -4.00
C PRO A 811 -13.79 38.84 -5.47
N HIS A 812 -14.56 39.78 -6.02
CA HIS A 812 -15.00 39.80 -7.41
C HIS A 812 -13.90 40.23 -8.41
N LEU A 813 -12.82 40.86 -7.93
CA LEU A 813 -11.66 41.24 -8.72
C LEU A 813 -10.46 40.32 -8.53
N ARG A 814 -10.55 39.45 -7.53
CA ARG A 814 -9.50 38.47 -7.24
C ARG A 814 -9.38 37.52 -8.44
N HIS A 815 -8.18 37.36 -8.94
CA HIS A 815 -7.88 36.52 -10.12
C HIS A 815 -8.35 37.10 -11.48
N ARG A 816 -8.82 38.35 -11.51
CA ARG A 816 -9.24 39.06 -12.73
C ARG A 816 -8.26 40.19 -13.08
N ALA A 817 -7.00 39.82 -13.32
CA ALA A 817 -5.99 40.76 -13.76
C ALA A 817 -6.35 41.44 -15.11
N ASP A 818 -7.16 40.76 -15.93
CA ASP A 818 -7.72 41.25 -17.20
C ASP A 818 -8.63 42.48 -17.00
N LEU A 819 -9.25 42.65 -15.83
CA LEU A 819 -10.07 43.83 -15.54
C LEU A 819 -9.26 45.06 -15.12
N GLY A 820 -7.94 44.93 -14.95
CA GLY A 820 -7.08 46.09 -14.60
C GLY A 820 -7.12 46.45 -13.09
N GLY A 821 -7.56 45.54 -12.20
CA GLY A 821 -7.56 45.75 -10.75
C GLY A 821 -6.16 45.83 -10.11
N VAL A 822 -5.09 45.76 -10.90
CA VAL A 822 -3.69 45.85 -10.48
C VAL A 822 -2.97 46.91 -11.29
N ARG A 823 -2.22 47.79 -10.61
CA ARG A 823 -1.33 48.78 -11.19
C ARG A 823 0.09 48.45 -10.77
N LEU A 824 0.97 48.24 -11.73
CA LEU A 824 2.36 47.82 -11.51
C LEU A 824 3.35 48.95 -11.81
N ASP A 825 4.58 48.80 -11.39
CA ASP A 825 5.73 49.66 -11.66
C ASP A 825 5.50 51.12 -11.26
N LEU A 826 4.77 51.40 -10.17
CA LEU A 826 4.56 52.74 -9.64
C LEU A 826 5.84 53.21 -8.98
N ALA A 827 6.56 54.11 -9.68
CA ALA A 827 7.91 54.47 -9.31
C ALA A 827 8.00 55.64 -8.28
N ASP A 828 6.92 56.38 -8.11
CA ASP A 828 6.88 57.58 -7.24
C ASP A 828 5.45 57.80 -6.68
N GLU A 829 5.35 58.71 -5.69
CA GLU A 829 4.11 59.10 -5.06
C GLU A 829 3.07 59.61 -6.06
N GLY A 830 3.51 60.42 -7.06
CA GLY A 830 2.59 61.00 -8.05
C GLY A 830 1.92 59.94 -8.92
N GLN A 831 2.66 58.93 -9.33
CA GLN A 831 2.11 57.76 -10.07
C GLN A 831 1.16 56.91 -9.18
N LEU A 832 1.54 56.72 -7.95
CA LEU A 832 0.70 55.94 -6.98
C LEU A 832 -0.63 56.68 -6.73
N ARG A 833 -0.63 57.96 -6.49
CA ARG A 833 -1.86 58.76 -6.27
C ARG A 833 -2.79 58.75 -7.49
N ARG A 834 -2.24 58.90 -8.69
CA ARG A 834 -3.01 58.79 -9.93
C ARG A 834 -3.61 57.39 -10.10
N ALA A 835 -2.78 56.36 -9.94
CA ALA A 835 -3.22 54.99 -10.02
C ALA A 835 -4.33 54.64 -8.99
N TYR A 836 -4.26 55.20 -7.79
CA TYR A 836 -5.26 55.04 -6.74
C TYR A 836 -6.60 55.68 -7.13
N THR A 837 -6.55 56.91 -7.67
CA THR A 837 -7.74 57.60 -8.14
C THR A 837 -8.39 56.84 -9.30
N GLU A 838 -7.63 56.49 -10.33
CA GLU A 838 -8.12 55.69 -11.46
C GLU A 838 -8.76 54.37 -11.02
N LEU A 839 -8.11 53.66 -10.09
CA LEU A 839 -8.61 52.39 -9.60
C LEU A 839 -9.96 52.53 -8.88
N THR A 840 -10.11 53.58 -8.07
CA THR A 840 -11.35 53.84 -7.33
C THR A 840 -12.48 54.40 -8.23
N GLU A 841 -12.15 55.16 -9.27
CA GLU A 841 -13.09 55.65 -10.26
C GLU A 841 -13.65 54.52 -11.12
N LEU A 842 -12.79 53.54 -11.48
CA LEU A 842 -13.18 52.45 -12.37
C LEU A 842 -13.97 51.34 -11.68
N PHE A 843 -13.64 51.05 -10.42
CA PHE A 843 -14.11 49.82 -9.77
C PHE A 843 -14.90 50.07 -8.49
N GLY A 844 -15.03 51.30 -8.00
CA GLY A 844 -15.80 51.63 -6.83
C GLY A 844 -15.01 52.11 -5.61
N PRO A 845 -15.65 52.36 -4.51
CA PRO A 845 -15.03 52.98 -3.32
C PRO A 845 -14.02 52.05 -2.65
N PRO A 846 -12.98 52.60 -1.96
CA PRO A 846 -11.92 51.85 -1.32
C PRO A 846 -12.42 50.79 -0.33
N GLY A 847 -13.52 51.02 0.34
CA GLY A 847 -14.10 50.06 1.30
C GLY A 847 -14.56 48.75 0.64
N GLU A 848 -15.02 48.82 -0.62
CA GLU A 848 -15.41 47.67 -1.42
C GLU A 848 -14.18 47.03 -2.10
N LEU A 849 -13.25 47.85 -2.61
CA LEU A 849 -12.06 47.42 -3.35
C LEU A 849 -11.00 46.83 -2.46
N ARG A 850 -10.92 47.22 -1.20
CA ARG A 850 -9.86 46.81 -0.25
C ARG A 850 -8.47 46.94 -0.87
N PRO A 851 -8.04 48.15 -1.28
CA PRO A 851 -6.76 48.34 -1.96
C PRO A 851 -5.60 48.04 -1.02
N VAL A 852 -4.56 47.43 -1.59
CA VAL A 852 -3.31 47.17 -0.87
C VAL A 852 -2.12 47.66 -1.71
N VAL A 853 -1.08 48.14 -1.04
CA VAL A 853 0.22 48.44 -1.66
C VAL A 853 1.20 47.31 -1.33
N GLN A 854 1.93 46.88 -2.35
CA GLN A 854 2.93 45.83 -2.23
C GLN A 854 4.20 46.23 -2.98
N ARG A 855 5.37 45.84 -2.43
CA ARG A 855 6.64 46.05 -3.14
C ARG A 855 6.65 45.32 -4.48
N MET A 856 7.17 45.94 -5.54
CA MET A 856 7.35 45.27 -6.83
C MET A 856 8.31 44.10 -6.70
N ALA A 857 7.89 42.95 -7.24
CA ALA A 857 8.79 41.83 -7.46
C ALA A 857 9.63 42.03 -8.73
N PRO A 858 10.83 41.46 -8.82
CA PRO A 858 11.59 41.42 -10.08
C PRO A 858 10.75 40.75 -11.17
N ARG A 859 10.95 41.21 -12.44
CA ARG A 859 10.25 40.58 -13.57
C ARG A 859 10.64 39.11 -13.70
N GLY A 860 9.64 38.25 -13.95
CA GLY A 860 9.82 36.81 -14.04
C GLY A 860 8.64 36.11 -14.68
N VAL A 861 8.50 34.81 -14.37
CA VAL A 861 7.39 33.99 -14.82
C VAL A 861 6.48 33.74 -13.59
N ASP A 862 5.21 34.08 -13.76
CA ASP A 862 4.22 33.87 -12.70
C ASP A 862 3.82 32.40 -12.65
N THR A 863 3.94 31.79 -11.45
CA THR A 863 3.63 30.39 -11.19
C THR A 863 2.67 30.25 -10.03
N VAL A 864 2.10 29.06 -9.89
CA VAL A 864 1.19 28.67 -8.81
C VAL A 864 1.69 27.39 -8.16
N VAL A 865 1.80 27.41 -6.85
CA VAL A 865 2.11 26.24 -6.03
C VAL A 865 0.93 25.98 -5.11
N ARG A 866 0.42 24.75 -5.12
CA ARG A 866 -0.69 24.34 -4.22
C ARG A 866 -0.35 23.02 -3.58
N ALA A 867 -0.58 22.93 -2.28
CA ALA A 867 -0.57 21.65 -1.56
C ALA A 867 -1.94 21.44 -0.91
N VAL A 868 -2.49 20.23 -1.04
CA VAL A 868 -3.78 19.89 -0.44
C VAL A 868 -3.75 18.48 0.12
N ILE A 869 -4.46 18.24 1.22
CA ILE A 869 -4.72 16.89 1.72
C ILE A 869 -6.05 16.40 1.14
N ASP A 870 -5.97 15.49 0.17
CA ASP A 870 -7.14 14.83 -0.40
C ASP A 870 -7.50 13.57 0.40
N PRO A 871 -8.79 13.37 0.75
CA PRO A 871 -9.19 12.21 1.57
C PRO A 871 -8.86 10.84 0.94
N ALA A 872 -8.82 10.76 -0.39
CA ALA A 872 -8.61 9.52 -1.12
C ALA A 872 -7.18 9.34 -1.65
N ALA A 873 -6.47 10.44 -1.95
CA ALA A 873 -5.11 10.40 -2.51
C ALA A 873 -4.01 10.77 -1.50
N GLY A 874 -4.37 11.39 -0.36
CA GLY A 874 -3.42 11.89 0.63
C GLY A 874 -2.92 13.30 0.33
N ALA A 875 -1.74 13.65 0.84
CA ALA A 875 -1.14 14.97 0.62
C ALA A 875 -0.54 15.08 -0.78
N VAL A 876 -0.97 16.09 -1.53
CA VAL A 876 -0.62 16.32 -2.94
C VAL A 876 -0.07 17.72 -3.12
N LEU A 877 1.11 17.83 -3.70
CA LEU A 877 1.72 19.07 -4.19
C LEU A 877 1.41 19.24 -5.69
N SER A 878 0.98 20.42 -6.07
CA SER A 878 0.62 20.77 -7.45
C SER A 878 1.40 22.02 -7.89
N PHE A 879 1.85 22.03 -9.14
CA PHE A 879 2.59 23.11 -9.75
C PHE A 879 2.08 23.40 -11.15
N GLY A 880 2.00 24.68 -11.50
CA GLY A 880 1.64 25.17 -12.85
C GLY A 880 2.00 26.65 -13.03
N LEU A 881 1.88 27.15 -14.25
CA LEU A 881 1.98 28.60 -14.48
C LEU A 881 0.68 29.28 -14.04
N ALA A 882 0.81 30.52 -13.57
CA ALA A 882 -0.35 31.35 -13.24
C ALA A 882 -1.02 31.90 -14.52
N GLY A 883 -2.30 32.22 -14.39
CA GLY A 883 -3.08 32.88 -15.42
C GLY A 883 -4.14 32.00 -16.09
N ALA A 884 -5.12 32.66 -16.74
CA ALA A 884 -6.33 32.01 -17.27
C ALA A 884 -6.03 30.93 -18.33
N ALA A 885 -5.03 31.13 -19.16
CA ALA A 885 -4.66 30.15 -20.19
C ALA A 885 -4.19 28.82 -19.59
N SER A 886 -3.30 28.84 -18.61
CA SER A 886 -2.85 27.62 -17.91
C SER A 886 -3.99 26.93 -17.18
N GLN A 887 -4.88 27.69 -16.55
CA GLN A 887 -6.04 27.14 -15.85
C GLN A 887 -7.03 26.48 -16.82
N LEU A 888 -7.35 27.12 -17.95
CA LEU A 888 -8.24 26.59 -18.99
C LEU A 888 -7.68 25.31 -19.64
N LEU A 889 -6.36 25.27 -19.86
CA LEU A 889 -5.70 24.11 -20.44
C LEU A 889 -5.43 23.00 -19.44
N GLY A 890 -5.66 23.24 -18.14
CA GLY A 890 -5.36 22.29 -17.08
C GLY A 890 -3.88 21.89 -17.02
N ASP A 891 -2.97 22.82 -17.36
CA ASP A 891 -1.53 22.56 -17.41
C ASP A 891 -0.91 22.61 -16.01
N THR A 892 -1.20 21.60 -15.23
CA THR A 892 -0.75 21.44 -13.85
C THR A 892 -0.17 20.05 -13.66
N ALA A 893 1.00 19.99 -13.05
CA ALA A 893 1.64 18.74 -12.64
C ALA A 893 1.47 18.51 -11.15
N HIS A 894 1.52 17.24 -10.73
CA HIS A 894 1.20 16.83 -9.35
C HIS A 894 2.23 15.84 -8.84
N ARG A 895 2.54 15.90 -7.54
CA ARG A 895 3.37 14.92 -6.81
C ARG A 895 2.75 14.61 -5.45
N LEU A 896 2.96 13.38 -4.98
CA LEU A 896 2.64 12.99 -3.60
C LEU A 896 3.68 13.58 -2.65
N ILE A 897 3.24 14.04 -1.51
CA ILE A 897 4.08 14.51 -0.40
C ILE A 897 4.43 13.30 0.50
N PRO A 898 5.70 13.17 0.96
CA PRO A 898 6.84 14.09 0.79
C PRO A 898 7.47 14.00 -0.59
N VAL A 899 7.93 15.15 -1.09
CA VAL A 899 8.58 15.32 -2.40
C VAL A 899 10.10 15.29 -2.24
N THR A 900 10.79 14.51 -3.08
CA THR A 900 12.25 14.50 -3.13
C THR A 900 12.79 15.61 -4.06
N ASP A 901 14.09 15.89 -3.99
CA ASP A 901 14.78 16.81 -4.88
C ASP A 901 14.55 16.46 -6.36
N ARG A 902 14.62 15.17 -6.71
CA ARG A 902 14.31 14.69 -8.07
C ARG A 902 12.84 14.85 -8.44
N ASP A 903 11.94 14.62 -7.49
CA ASP A 903 10.51 14.83 -7.70
C ASP A 903 10.22 16.30 -7.97
N ALA A 904 10.85 17.25 -7.25
CA ALA A 904 10.71 18.70 -7.47
C ALA A 904 11.19 19.11 -8.86
N THR A 905 12.40 18.70 -9.26
CA THR A 905 12.95 18.94 -10.59
C THR A 905 12.05 18.36 -11.69
N SER A 906 11.58 17.13 -11.51
CA SER A 906 10.65 16.48 -12.45
C SER A 906 9.30 17.17 -12.50
N LEU A 907 8.77 17.65 -11.37
CA LEU A 907 7.50 18.38 -11.29
C LEU A 907 7.52 19.65 -12.13
N VAL A 908 8.57 20.47 -11.97
CA VAL A 908 8.75 21.73 -12.74
C VAL A 908 8.83 21.47 -14.25
N ARG A 909 9.43 20.36 -14.67
CA ARG A 909 9.57 19.97 -16.09
C ARG A 909 8.35 19.28 -16.68
N SER A 910 7.39 18.82 -15.84
CA SER A 910 6.25 17.99 -16.28
C SER A 910 5.10 18.79 -16.89
N ILE A 911 5.02 20.11 -16.69
CA ILE A 911 4.01 20.95 -17.33
C ILE A 911 4.36 21.22 -18.79
N ARG A 912 3.34 21.33 -19.66
CA ARG A 912 3.55 21.60 -21.10
C ARG A 912 4.20 22.95 -21.36
N THR A 913 3.90 23.89 -20.49
CA THR A 913 4.46 25.26 -20.54
C THR A 913 5.83 25.39 -19.87
N ALA A 914 6.44 24.31 -19.38
CA ALA A 914 7.78 24.33 -18.78
C ALA A 914 8.86 25.04 -19.61
N PRO A 915 8.88 24.96 -20.97
CA PRO A 915 9.89 25.70 -21.76
C PRO A 915 9.98 27.17 -21.44
N LEU A 916 8.90 27.81 -20.99
CA LEU A 916 8.92 29.24 -20.60
C LEU A 916 9.85 29.52 -19.40
N LEU A 917 10.07 28.54 -18.54
CA LEU A 917 11.00 28.64 -17.43
C LEU A 917 12.46 28.45 -17.85
N PHE A 918 12.69 27.77 -18.97
CA PHE A 918 14.02 27.38 -19.47
C PHE A 918 14.50 28.18 -20.67
N GLY A 919 13.87 29.30 -21.01
CA GLY A 919 14.35 30.21 -22.07
C GLY A 919 13.72 29.96 -23.44
N TRP A 920 12.41 29.78 -23.50
CA TRP A 920 11.65 29.63 -24.74
C TRP A 920 11.86 30.78 -25.71
N ARG A 921 12.23 30.46 -26.98
CA ARG A 921 12.44 31.45 -28.08
C ARG A 921 13.40 32.56 -27.72
N GLY A 922 14.42 32.32 -26.92
CA GLY A 922 15.43 33.30 -26.54
C GLY A 922 15.08 34.17 -25.34
N SER A 923 13.98 33.90 -24.62
CA SER A 923 13.74 34.51 -23.32
C SER A 923 14.81 34.08 -22.31
N THR A 924 15.05 34.90 -21.30
CA THR A 924 16.02 34.54 -20.25
C THR A 924 15.48 33.44 -19.37
N PRO A 925 16.23 32.35 -19.11
CA PRO A 925 15.86 31.37 -18.13
C PRO A 925 15.68 31.99 -16.75
N VAL A 926 14.73 31.43 -15.98
CA VAL A 926 14.46 31.86 -14.60
C VAL A 926 15.15 30.93 -13.60
N ASP A 927 15.15 31.30 -12.30
CA ASP A 927 15.78 30.54 -11.21
C ASP A 927 14.94 29.33 -10.82
N THR A 928 15.02 28.26 -11.60
CA THR A 928 14.30 27.02 -11.29
C THR A 928 14.83 26.31 -10.04
N PRO A 929 16.12 26.37 -9.63
CA PRO A 929 16.56 25.85 -8.34
C PRO A 929 15.86 26.50 -7.15
N ALA A 930 15.70 27.84 -7.14
CA ALA A 930 14.97 28.52 -6.07
C ALA A 930 13.47 28.13 -6.04
N LEU A 931 12.88 27.87 -7.21
CA LEU A 931 11.52 27.34 -7.31
C LEU A 931 11.43 25.90 -6.76
N GLU A 932 12.39 25.05 -7.10
CA GLU A 932 12.46 23.67 -6.60
C GLU A 932 12.59 23.64 -5.07
N GLU A 933 13.42 24.51 -4.51
CA GLU A 933 13.54 24.69 -3.04
C GLU A 933 12.22 25.13 -2.40
N LEU A 934 11.51 26.08 -3.00
CA LEU A 934 10.18 26.50 -2.51
C LEU A 934 9.19 25.32 -2.48
N LEU A 935 9.18 24.51 -3.54
CA LEU A 935 8.32 23.30 -3.62
C LEU A 935 8.64 22.30 -2.51
N LEU A 936 9.92 22.10 -2.23
CA LEU A 936 10.40 21.20 -1.17
C LEU A 936 10.02 21.69 0.23
N ARG A 937 10.15 23.01 0.48
CA ARG A 937 9.76 23.63 1.76
C ARG A 937 8.23 23.56 2.00
N VAL A 938 7.42 23.77 0.96
CA VAL A 938 5.95 23.59 1.04
C VAL A 938 5.60 22.12 1.29
N SER A 939 6.29 21.19 0.64
CA SER A 939 6.12 19.75 0.87
C SER A 939 6.46 19.39 2.32
N ARG A 940 7.54 19.91 2.85
CA ARG A 940 7.96 19.67 4.24
C ARG A 940 6.92 20.15 5.24
N LEU A 941 6.42 21.38 5.08
CA LEU A 941 5.38 21.95 5.94
C LEU A 941 4.14 21.05 6.05
N VAL A 942 3.66 20.53 4.91
CA VAL A 942 2.44 19.70 4.88
C VAL A 942 2.70 18.26 5.35
N ASP A 943 3.93 17.77 5.22
CA ASP A 943 4.30 16.46 5.73
C ASP A 943 4.45 16.45 7.26
N ASP A 944 5.09 17.49 7.81
CA ASP A 944 5.30 17.64 9.27
C ASP A 944 3.98 17.94 9.99
N HIS A 945 3.07 18.73 9.37
CA HIS A 945 1.83 19.18 10.01
C HIS A 945 0.59 18.73 9.22
N PRO A 946 0.00 17.57 9.53
CA PRO A 946 -1.21 17.08 8.88
C PRO A 946 -2.46 17.96 9.12
N GLU A 947 -2.39 18.89 10.05
CA GLU A 947 -3.40 19.93 10.31
C GLU A 947 -3.40 21.01 9.21
N VAL A 948 -2.30 21.17 8.48
CA VAL A 948 -2.21 22.06 7.31
C VAL A 948 -2.87 21.38 6.12
N VAL A 949 -4.19 21.53 6.02
CA VAL A 949 -4.98 20.81 5.00
C VAL A 949 -4.92 21.42 3.61
N ALA A 950 -4.54 22.70 3.48
CA ALA A 950 -4.30 23.34 2.20
C ALA A 950 -3.32 24.50 2.34
N VAL A 951 -2.40 24.62 1.36
CA VAL A 951 -1.52 25.75 1.13
C VAL A 951 -1.67 26.16 -0.33
N THR A 952 -1.87 27.44 -0.59
CA THR A 952 -1.87 28.02 -1.96
C THR A 952 -0.95 29.21 -1.97
N LEU A 953 0.06 29.16 -2.84
CA LEU A 953 0.95 30.27 -3.13
C LEU A 953 0.64 30.75 -4.57
N GLU A 954 0.04 31.95 -4.70
CA GLU A 954 -0.44 32.47 -5.97
C GLU A 954 -0.55 34.01 -5.93
N PRO A 955 0.17 34.74 -6.81
CA PRO A 955 1.22 34.23 -7.68
C PRO A 955 2.56 34.08 -6.97
N VAL A 956 3.40 33.19 -7.49
CA VAL A 956 4.83 33.08 -7.19
C VAL A 956 5.58 33.54 -8.43
N VAL A 957 6.28 34.65 -8.33
CA VAL A 957 7.10 35.18 -9.44
C VAL A 957 8.48 34.54 -9.36
N VAL A 958 8.83 33.77 -10.40
CA VAL A 958 10.16 33.19 -10.55
C VAL A 958 10.97 34.10 -11.43
N ALA A 959 11.91 34.81 -10.84
CA ALA A 959 12.76 35.76 -11.52
C ALA A 959 14.05 35.11 -12.05
N ARG A 960 14.93 35.89 -12.69
CA ARG A 960 16.26 35.40 -13.08
C ARG A 960 17.09 34.95 -11.86
N HIS A 961 16.87 35.58 -10.71
CA HIS A 961 17.49 35.27 -9.45
C HIS A 961 16.43 35.26 -8.35
N GLY A 962 16.19 34.12 -7.76
CA GLY A 962 15.23 33.89 -6.66
C GLY A 962 13.77 33.85 -7.05
N VAL A 963 12.94 33.62 -6.05
CA VAL A 963 11.47 33.57 -6.14
C VAL A 963 10.86 34.63 -5.22
N SER A 964 9.68 35.13 -5.60
CA SER A 964 8.90 36.09 -4.81
C SER A 964 7.49 35.60 -4.65
N VAL A 965 7.08 35.22 -3.42
CA VAL A 965 5.70 34.83 -3.10
C VAL A 965 4.89 36.09 -2.82
N LEU A 966 3.99 36.43 -3.74
CA LEU A 966 3.18 37.66 -3.64
C LEU A 966 1.82 37.44 -3.01
N GLY A 967 1.33 36.22 -2.96
CA GLY A 967 0.07 35.85 -2.32
C GLY A 967 0.15 34.45 -1.73
N ALA A 968 -0.36 34.29 -0.54
CA ALA A 968 -0.40 33.02 0.14
C ALA A 968 -1.71 32.85 0.91
N THR A 969 -2.21 31.63 0.95
CA THR A 969 -3.36 31.25 1.76
C THR A 969 -3.08 29.89 2.38
N VAL A 970 -3.28 29.78 3.68
CA VAL A 970 -3.15 28.53 4.43
C VAL A 970 -4.47 28.22 5.11
N ARG A 971 -4.89 26.97 5.06
CA ARG A 971 -6.06 26.46 5.75
C ARG A 971 -5.65 25.37 6.74
N LEU A 972 -6.06 25.54 7.98
CA LEU A 972 -5.91 24.54 9.03
C LEU A 972 -7.23 23.82 9.28
N ALA A 973 -7.15 22.55 9.61
CA ALA A 973 -8.25 21.75 10.15
C ALA A 973 -7.67 20.59 10.97
N PRO A 974 -8.42 20.04 11.93
CA PRO A 974 -8.03 18.80 12.58
C PRO A 974 -7.77 17.71 11.53
N PRO A 975 -6.80 16.81 11.75
CA PRO A 975 -6.55 15.70 10.84
C PRO A 975 -7.84 14.91 10.61
N PRO A 976 -8.15 14.51 9.36
CA PRO A 976 -9.38 13.78 9.10
C PRO A 976 -9.43 12.49 9.91
N ALA A 977 -10.57 12.24 10.58
CA ALA A 977 -10.79 11.02 11.32
C ALA A 977 -10.52 9.81 10.42
N ARG A 978 -9.72 8.86 10.90
CA ARG A 978 -9.42 7.64 10.16
C ARG A 978 -10.62 6.71 10.20
N ASP A 979 -11.20 6.38 9.05
CA ASP A 979 -12.23 5.33 8.91
C ASP A 979 -11.61 3.93 8.70
N ASP A 980 -10.29 3.87 8.67
CA ASP A 980 -9.56 2.62 8.53
C ASP A 980 -9.55 1.88 9.88
N LEU A 981 -10.21 0.72 9.92
CA LEU A 981 -10.28 -0.15 11.09
C LEU A 981 -9.09 -1.12 11.16
N GLY A 982 -8.13 -1.04 10.22
CA GLY A 982 -6.91 -1.85 10.23
C GLY A 982 -6.12 -1.73 11.53
N PRO A 983 -5.24 -2.70 11.85
CA PRO A 983 -4.37 -2.63 13.02
C PRO A 983 -3.63 -1.29 13.07
N ARG A 984 -3.65 -0.64 14.25
CA ARG A 984 -3.04 0.68 14.43
C ARG A 984 -1.76 0.53 15.22
N THR A 985 -0.68 1.05 14.68
CA THR A 985 0.45 1.51 15.48
C THR A 985 0.22 2.98 15.84
N LEU A 986 0.63 3.40 17.03
CA LEU A 986 0.68 4.82 17.34
C LEU A 986 1.57 5.52 16.32
N PRO A 987 1.18 6.70 15.82
CA PRO A 987 2.02 7.41 14.86
C PRO A 987 3.40 7.65 15.46
N ALA A 988 4.43 7.31 14.70
CA ALA A 988 5.75 7.85 14.97
C ALA A 988 5.69 9.32 14.54
N TYR A 989 5.64 10.23 15.50
CA TYR A 989 5.77 11.65 15.24
C TYR A 989 7.22 12.00 14.98
#